data_adaac83080c9ad13bdb406c16d49aa62
#
_entry.id   adaac83080c9ad13bdb406c16d49aa62
#
_cell.length_a   1.000
_cell.length_b   1.000
_cell.length_c   1.000
_cell.angle_alpha   90.00
_cell.angle_beta   90.00
_cell.angle_gamma   90.00
#
_symmetry.space_group_name_H-M   'P 1'
#
loop_
_entity.id
_entity.type
_entity.pdbx_description
1 polymer ?
#
loop_
_entity_poly.entity_id
_entity_poly.type
_entity_poly.pdbx_seq_one_letter_code
_entity_poly.pdbx_strand_id
1 'polypeptide(L)'
;MTRTIASVAAGVAAAVACVLTPLSAPAEVAAFDLAGPRLTVTVTRAGVTLPIAQVPDLAAGDEMLVRADLPADQAAHYLLVVGFLRGATNPPPKKWFFRAETWKKKQRDLRIKVPAGAQQAIAFLAPETGGDFGTLSGAVRGRPGAFVRASQDLNQAALDRARLDAYVTGVNRRDAEGGTRLEEASPALARSLAIQLKAECLTRPAELQAGCLTGGREALVLSDGHSSTMAEALTGTPTDLAFQLSATPQGGAGYYSPYIGVVRDVARILGAFRTASYQYIPALNTHDGDRLGLLLNAAPSFNRPQSVIVAALPPVGPASLPPLRATSPAAAQCLARPGLVLPVEGAPLIYATRYARDMALRVAGRDGQEIDMPVVADAERGGFVVREPVPRSIAFEQELTGRLHGRWGFTPFDGPRFRLQGPQDAAWRAAEGTSLVAGRDNAVELTGAASACIEAMELRLPGGGVRAVTWEARGANRVSAKLPLADVPPGAVTLRIGRYGVADPLDLPLRAYTEAGRIDGLTLHAGDRAGTLAGARLDTVASLTVEGIVFTPGALARVDGGDRLTMTAAAPLSLAAGETRGATVTLADGRTVATRLRVAPARPAATLLTRSVTSALPPAPVSITLPEGVVAAGDRLTFSFRAIGTTRFTAADRIEVGSDDASARTAVTLQDAQVGVAAITPATALGASAAGPLRFRPVQGDVAGDWQPLATLVRVPVLTALTCSDVCTLTGRDLFLLAGVADRMVPEGFTGDRLTFSPPAGGGPVPVRLRDAPGSTATLALPRPGATS
;
A
#
# COMPACT_ATOMS: atom_id res chain seq x y z
N MET A 1 61.02 -49.70 -9.88
CA MET A 1 59.68 -49.14 -10.24
C MET A 1 58.64 -49.40 -9.13
N THR A 2 58.96 -49.22 -7.88
CA THR A 2 58.09 -49.60 -6.71
C THR A 2 58.11 -48.56 -5.59
N ARG A 3 58.64 -47.37 -5.86
CA ARG A 3 58.69 -46.27 -4.82
C ARG A 3 57.88 -45.03 -5.17
N THR A 4 57.19 -44.98 -6.31
CA THR A 4 56.41 -43.81 -6.78
C THR A 4 54.89 -43.97 -6.63
N ILE A 5 54.39 -45.15 -6.18
CA ILE A 5 52.94 -45.39 -6.02
C ILE A 5 52.48 -45.11 -4.55
N ALA A 6 53.41 -45.14 -3.57
CA ALA A 6 53.09 -44.94 -2.14
C ALA A 6 52.84 -43.42 -1.78
N SER A 7 53.38 -42.45 -2.54
CA SER A 7 53.26 -41.03 -2.27
C SER A 7 51.98 -40.40 -2.82
N VAL A 8 51.34 -41.02 -3.81
CA VAL A 8 50.09 -40.55 -4.39
C VAL A 8 48.87 -40.99 -3.56
N ALA A 9 48.96 -42.16 -2.89
CA ALA A 9 47.89 -42.66 -2.02
C ALA A 9 47.77 -41.89 -0.69
N ALA A 10 48.86 -41.32 -0.16
CA ALA A 10 48.83 -40.52 1.04
C ALA A 10 48.28 -39.10 0.80
N GLY A 11 48.47 -38.55 -0.42
CA GLY A 11 47.92 -37.22 -0.78
C GLY A 11 46.40 -37.21 -1.00
N VAL A 12 45.87 -38.34 -1.50
CA VAL A 12 44.42 -38.46 -1.74
C VAL A 12 43.64 -38.71 -0.42
N ALA A 13 44.24 -39.45 0.53
CA ALA A 13 43.62 -39.67 1.84
C ALA A 13 43.57 -38.42 2.69
N ALA A 14 44.55 -37.48 2.59
CA ALA A 14 44.53 -36.20 3.27
C ALA A 14 43.57 -35.21 2.66
N ALA A 15 43.33 -35.25 1.33
CA ALA A 15 42.38 -34.39 0.67
C ALA A 15 40.91 -34.81 0.88
N VAL A 16 40.65 -36.12 1.07
CA VAL A 16 39.28 -36.61 1.37
C VAL A 16 38.92 -36.41 2.86
N ALA A 17 39.90 -36.35 3.77
CA ALA A 17 39.62 -36.05 5.18
C ALA A 17 39.25 -34.58 5.47
N CYS A 18 39.65 -33.64 4.59
CA CYS A 18 39.26 -32.21 4.73
C CYS A 18 37.86 -31.89 4.16
N VAL A 19 37.23 -32.79 3.42
CA VAL A 19 35.89 -32.57 2.82
C VAL A 19 34.76 -33.13 3.69
N LEU A 20 35.09 -33.87 4.76
CA LEU A 20 34.11 -34.48 5.66
C LEU A 20 34.01 -33.78 7.03
N THR A 21 34.42 -32.52 7.14
CA THR A 21 33.93 -31.70 8.25
C THR A 21 32.44 -31.38 8.00
N PRO A 22 31.51 -31.85 8.83
CA PRO A 22 30.13 -31.42 8.69
C PRO A 22 30.12 -29.90 8.87
N LEU A 23 29.83 -29.16 7.81
CA LEU A 23 29.35 -27.80 7.91
C LEU A 23 28.18 -27.89 8.90
N SER A 24 28.38 -27.38 10.11
CA SER A 24 27.32 -27.21 11.07
C SER A 24 26.26 -26.37 10.36
N ALA A 25 25.21 -27.01 9.85
CA ALA A 25 24.05 -26.31 9.39
C ALA A 25 23.64 -25.38 10.53
N PRO A 26 23.36 -24.07 10.26
CA PRO A 26 22.83 -23.20 11.29
C PRO A 26 21.61 -23.92 11.87
N ALA A 27 21.59 -24.14 13.18
CA ALA A 27 20.49 -24.80 13.85
C ALA A 27 19.23 -23.98 13.49
N GLU A 28 18.35 -24.60 12.73
CA GLU A 28 17.05 -24.03 12.40
C GLU A 28 16.35 -23.74 13.73
N VAL A 29 15.98 -22.49 13.95
CA VAL A 29 15.30 -22.09 15.18
C VAL A 29 13.99 -22.84 15.23
N ALA A 30 13.80 -23.70 16.23
CA ALA A 30 12.58 -24.49 16.37
C ALA A 30 11.36 -23.59 16.47
N ALA A 31 10.36 -23.86 15.65
CA ALA A 31 9.09 -23.12 15.64
C ALA A 31 8.37 -23.30 16.98
N PHE A 32 7.55 -22.29 17.38
CA PHE A 32 6.69 -22.39 18.55
C PHE A 32 5.39 -23.11 18.18
N ASP A 33 5.45 -24.43 17.98
CA ASP A 33 4.30 -25.24 17.51
C ASP A 33 3.87 -26.32 18.51
N LEU A 34 4.64 -26.53 19.58
CA LEU A 34 4.28 -27.54 20.60
C LEU A 34 3.28 -26.95 21.59
N ALA A 35 2.10 -27.58 21.70
CA ALA A 35 1.11 -27.22 22.71
C ALA A 35 1.66 -27.51 24.12
N GLY A 36 1.79 -26.49 24.92
CA GLY A 36 2.17 -26.55 26.31
C GLY A 36 0.99 -26.45 27.27
N PRO A 37 1.23 -26.29 28.57
CA PRO A 37 0.19 -26.09 29.58
C PRO A 37 -0.66 -24.84 29.27
N ARG A 38 -1.88 -24.83 29.79
CA ARG A 38 -2.77 -23.67 29.75
C ARG A 38 -2.79 -22.96 31.11
N LEU A 39 -2.93 -21.65 31.08
CA LEU A 39 -3.12 -20.82 32.26
C LEU A 39 -4.47 -20.11 32.18
N THR A 40 -5.20 -20.09 33.27
CA THR A 40 -6.33 -19.17 33.44
C THR A 40 -5.83 -17.97 34.20
N VAL A 41 -5.88 -16.81 33.57
CA VAL A 41 -5.43 -15.54 34.17
C VAL A 41 -6.53 -14.51 34.04
N THR A 42 -6.99 -13.99 35.16
CA THR A 42 -7.93 -12.88 35.20
C THR A 42 -7.32 -11.69 35.96
N VAL A 43 -7.68 -10.50 35.55
CA VAL A 43 -7.22 -9.25 36.14
C VAL A 43 -8.44 -8.44 36.57
N THR A 44 -8.42 -7.97 37.80
CA THR A 44 -9.45 -7.08 38.35
C THR A 44 -8.88 -5.71 38.58
N ARG A 45 -9.52 -4.69 38.03
CA ARG A 45 -9.17 -3.26 38.16
C ARG A 45 -10.43 -2.48 38.45
N ALA A 46 -10.45 -1.74 39.55
CA ALA A 46 -11.59 -0.91 39.96
C ALA A 46 -12.94 -1.68 39.96
N GLY A 47 -12.94 -2.94 40.46
CA GLY A 47 -14.13 -3.78 40.54
C GLY A 47 -14.54 -4.48 39.23
N VAL A 48 -13.90 -4.19 38.12
CA VAL A 48 -14.14 -4.89 36.83
C VAL A 48 -13.11 -6.00 36.67
N THR A 49 -13.56 -7.21 36.34
CA THR A 49 -12.69 -8.37 36.09
C THR A 49 -12.69 -8.74 34.62
N LEU A 50 -11.50 -8.85 34.04
CA LEU A 50 -11.30 -9.24 32.64
C LEU A 50 -10.37 -10.45 32.55
N PRO A 51 -10.60 -11.35 31.58
CA PRO A 51 -9.62 -12.35 31.21
C PRO A 51 -8.37 -11.66 30.60
N ILE A 52 -7.20 -12.26 30.77
CA ILE A 52 -5.93 -11.70 30.31
C ILE A 52 -5.93 -11.43 28.80
N ALA A 53 -6.66 -12.20 28.03
CA ALA A 53 -6.85 -12.01 26.58
C ALA A 53 -7.45 -10.65 26.20
N GLN A 54 -8.04 -9.93 27.16
CA GLN A 54 -8.64 -8.61 26.98
C GLN A 54 -7.80 -7.50 27.66
N VAL A 55 -6.64 -7.83 28.22
CA VAL A 55 -5.81 -6.91 29.01
C VAL A 55 -4.52 -6.62 28.25
N PRO A 56 -4.40 -5.47 27.57
CA PRO A 56 -3.18 -5.10 26.87
C PRO A 56 -2.03 -4.72 27.82
N ASP A 57 -2.36 -4.16 28.97
CA ASP A 57 -1.43 -3.68 29.99
C ASP A 57 -1.95 -3.93 31.40
N LEU A 58 -1.03 -4.20 32.32
CA LEU A 58 -1.29 -4.26 33.77
C LEU A 58 -0.99 -2.90 34.40
N ALA A 59 -1.71 -2.55 35.44
CA ALA A 59 -1.42 -1.37 36.25
C ALA A 59 -1.02 -1.74 37.65
N ALA A 60 -0.22 -0.91 38.29
CA ALA A 60 0.08 -1.04 39.71
C ALA A 60 -1.22 -1.09 40.52
N GLY A 61 -1.34 -2.10 41.38
CA GLY A 61 -2.53 -2.29 42.20
C GLY A 61 -3.60 -3.20 41.62
N ASP A 62 -3.50 -3.62 40.36
CA ASP A 62 -4.37 -4.64 39.76
C ASP A 62 -4.33 -5.91 40.60
N GLU A 63 -5.45 -6.59 40.72
CA GLU A 63 -5.55 -7.89 41.34
C GLU A 63 -5.61 -8.97 40.29
N MET A 64 -4.59 -9.82 40.26
CA MET A 64 -4.48 -10.94 39.31
C MET A 64 -4.82 -12.24 40.03
N LEU A 65 -5.61 -13.08 39.36
CA LEU A 65 -5.80 -14.47 39.70
C LEU A 65 -5.16 -15.32 38.61
N VAL A 66 -4.13 -16.11 38.97
CA VAL A 66 -3.42 -16.98 38.02
C VAL A 66 -3.54 -18.42 38.49
N ARG A 67 -3.96 -19.30 37.57
CA ARG A 67 -4.11 -20.74 37.79
C ARG A 67 -3.55 -21.49 36.60
N ALA A 68 -2.80 -22.54 36.85
CA ALA A 68 -2.40 -23.48 35.81
C ALA A 68 -3.52 -24.52 35.63
N ASP A 69 -3.99 -24.67 34.41
CA ASP A 69 -4.96 -25.71 34.02
C ASP A 69 -4.16 -26.95 33.61
N LEU A 70 -3.91 -27.79 34.57
CA LEU A 70 -3.17 -29.05 34.39
C LEU A 70 -4.13 -30.23 34.53
N PRO A 71 -3.96 -31.33 33.74
CA PRO A 71 -4.75 -32.54 33.89
C PRO A 71 -4.66 -33.11 35.31
N ALA A 72 -5.75 -33.64 35.84
CA ALA A 72 -5.80 -34.14 37.21
C ALA A 72 -4.95 -35.40 37.43
N ASP A 73 -4.67 -36.15 36.38
CA ASP A 73 -3.90 -37.37 36.30
C ASP A 73 -2.41 -37.13 35.93
N GLN A 74 -1.96 -35.87 35.89
CA GLN A 74 -0.61 -35.52 35.52
C GLN A 74 0.39 -35.97 36.62
N ALA A 75 1.32 -36.83 36.25
CA ALA A 75 2.36 -37.33 37.13
C ALA A 75 3.38 -36.28 37.55
N ALA A 76 3.53 -35.18 36.76
CA ALA A 76 4.49 -34.10 37.03
C ALA A 76 3.81 -32.95 37.78
N HIS A 77 4.33 -32.61 38.94
CA HIS A 77 3.97 -31.44 39.72
C HIS A 77 4.70 -30.21 39.22
N TYR A 78 3.98 -29.10 39.01
CA TYR A 78 4.56 -27.83 38.61
C TYR A 78 4.41 -26.77 39.71
N LEU A 79 5.49 -26.08 39.96
CA LEU A 79 5.48 -24.83 40.71
C LEU A 79 5.17 -23.68 39.74
N LEU A 80 4.05 -23.01 39.93
CA LEU A 80 3.72 -21.79 39.22
C LEU A 80 4.34 -20.61 39.96
N VAL A 81 5.19 -19.84 39.29
CA VAL A 81 5.78 -18.62 39.83
C VAL A 81 5.45 -17.45 38.93
N VAL A 82 4.98 -16.36 39.54
CA VAL A 82 4.84 -15.10 38.83
C VAL A 82 5.81 -14.08 39.44
N GLY A 83 6.65 -13.52 38.60
CA GLY A 83 7.64 -12.52 38.96
C GLY A 83 7.36 -11.19 38.30
N PHE A 84 7.57 -10.08 39.05
CA PHE A 84 7.54 -8.73 38.49
C PHE A 84 8.94 -8.18 38.39
N LEU A 85 9.24 -7.44 37.32
CA LEU A 85 10.55 -6.90 37.00
C LEU A 85 10.49 -5.36 37.00
N ARG A 86 11.62 -4.75 37.40
CA ARG A 86 11.76 -3.30 37.58
C ARG A 86 12.71 -2.69 36.54
N GLY A 87 12.70 -3.16 35.33
CA GLY A 87 13.64 -2.70 34.31
C GLY A 87 14.95 -3.49 34.25
N ALA A 88 15.82 -3.11 33.31
CA ALA A 88 16.98 -3.91 32.90
C ALA A 88 18.12 -3.94 33.92
N THR A 89 18.31 -2.88 34.70
CA THR A 89 19.51 -2.72 35.57
C THR A 89 19.24 -2.98 37.04
N ASN A 90 17.99 -2.88 37.50
CA ASN A 90 17.65 -2.96 38.92
C ASN A 90 17.06 -4.32 39.28
N PRO A 91 17.69 -5.09 40.18
CA PRO A 91 17.13 -6.34 40.66
C PRO A 91 15.75 -6.15 41.29
N PRO A 92 14.74 -6.95 40.90
CA PRO A 92 13.42 -6.84 41.52
C PRO A 92 13.47 -7.26 42.99
N PRO A 93 12.67 -6.68 43.89
CA PRO A 93 12.56 -7.08 45.26
C PRO A 93 12.17 -8.57 45.41
N LYS A 94 12.71 -9.29 46.41
CA LYS A 94 12.33 -10.68 46.65
C LYS A 94 10.82 -10.89 46.81
N LYS A 95 10.11 -9.96 47.42
CA LYS A 95 8.65 -9.97 47.63
C LYS A 95 7.81 -9.80 46.36
N TRP A 96 8.44 -9.55 45.18
CA TRP A 96 7.75 -9.44 43.89
C TRP A 96 7.67 -10.80 43.18
N PHE A 97 8.11 -11.87 43.78
CA PHE A 97 7.96 -13.22 43.31
C PHE A 97 6.89 -13.93 44.12
N PHE A 98 5.88 -14.41 43.45
CA PHE A 98 4.74 -15.11 44.04
C PHE A 98 4.74 -16.54 43.51
N ARG A 99 4.39 -17.50 44.36
CA ARG A 99 4.38 -18.91 44.00
C ARG A 99 3.09 -19.61 44.36
N ALA A 100 2.69 -20.61 43.54
CA ALA A 100 1.61 -21.54 43.84
C ALA A 100 2.09 -22.97 43.55
N GLU A 101 1.69 -23.89 44.42
CA GLU A 101 1.97 -25.30 44.28
C GLU A 101 0.72 -25.94 43.60
N THR A 102 0.79 -26.19 42.25
CA THR A 102 -0.38 -26.57 41.45
C THR A 102 -1.05 -27.85 41.85
N TRP A 103 -0.32 -28.78 42.55
CA TRP A 103 -0.83 -30.06 43.06
C TRP A 103 -1.59 -29.96 44.38
N LYS A 104 -1.42 -28.83 45.09
CA LYS A 104 -2.11 -28.63 46.38
C LYS A 104 -3.45 -27.88 46.15
N LYS A 105 -4.60 -28.54 46.32
CA LYS A 105 -5.95 -27.95 46.08
C LYS A 105 -6.17 -26.58 46.75
N LYS A 106 -5.58 -26.32 47.93
CA LYS A 106 -5.71 -25.05 48.70
C LYS A 106 -4.73 -23.97 48.25
N GLN A 107 -3.70 -24.30 47.45
CA GLN A 107 -2.61 -23.40 47.06
C GLN A 107 -2.42 -23.29 45.56
N ARG A 108 -3.30 -23.90 44.75
CA ARG A 108 -3.18 -23.93 43.29
C ARG A 108 -3.48 -22.58 42.62
N ASP A 109 -4.23 -21.72 43.33
CA ASP A 109 -4.66 -20.41 42.82
C ASP A 109 -3.71 -19.35 43.38
N LEU A 110 -3.09 -18.59 42.48
CA LEU A 110 -2.19 -17.52 42.84
C LEU A 110 -2.90 -16.17 42.74
N ARG A 111 -3.19 -15.58 43.89
CA ARG A 111 -3.76 -14.21 43.98
C ARG A 111 -2.63 -13.23 44.23
N ILE A 112 -2.51 -12.25 43.35
CA ILE A 112 -1.40 -11.30 43.30
C ILE A 112 -1.95 -9.90 43.16
N LYS A 113 -1.40 -8.99 43.92
CA LYS A 113 -1.58 -7.56 43.66
C LYS A 113 -0.33 -7.04 42.93
N VAL A 114 -0.52 -6.44 41.74
CA VAL A 114 0.58 -5.93 40.92
C VAL A 114 1.36 -4.86 41.69
N PRO A 115 2.67 -5.03 41.88
CA PRO A 115 3.47 -4.13 42.71
C PRO A 115 3.65 -2.76 42.04
N ALA A 116 3.68 -1.71 42.87
CA ALA A 116 4.05 -0.38 42.38
C ALA A 116 5.52 -0.35 41.93
N GLY A 117 5.76 0.25 40.77
CA GLY A 117 7.09 0.33 40.14
C GLY A 117 7.51 -0.91 39.36
N ALA A 118 6.65 -1.92 39.22
CA ALA A 118 6.85 -3.00 38.25
C ALA A 118 6.69 -2.47 36.83
N GLN A 119 7.45 -3.02 35.87
CA GLN A 119 7.41 -2.66 34.45
C GLN A 119 7.10 -3.86 33.56
N GLN A 120 7.49 -5.05 33.99
CA GLN A 120 7.22 -6.29 33.30
C GLN A 120 6.70 -7.35 34.27
N ALA A 121 5.88 -8.26 33.74
CA ALA A 121 5.40 -9.43 34.45
C ALA A 121 5.76 -10.70 33.66
N ILE A 122 6.20 -11.74 34.37
CA ILE A 122 6.64 -12.99 33.76
C ILE A 122 6.15 -14.16 34.60
N ALA A 123 5.68 -15.20 33.94
CA ALA A 123 5.25 -16.44 34.57
C ALA A 123 6.24 -17.57 34.27
N PHE A 124 6.49 -18.40 35.28
CA PHE A 124 7.31 -19.58 35.18
C PHE A 124 6.50 -20.80 35.62
N LEU A 125 6.64 -21.90 34.88
CA LEU A 125 6.17 -23.21 35.28
C LEU A 125 7.42 -24.09 35.42
N ALA A 126 7.80 -24.40 36.67
CA ALA A 126 8.95 -25.17 36.99
C ALA A 126 8.52 -26.54 37.58
N PRO A 127 9.17 -27.69 37.22
CA PRO A 127 8.91 -28.98 37.84
C PRO A 127 9.27 -28.95 39.32
N GLU A 128 8.49 -29.62 40.17
CA GLU A 128 8.73 -29.68 41.61
C GLU A 128 10.07 -30.35 41.97
N THR A 129 10.52 -31.27 41.14
CA THR A 129 11.62 -32.18 41.46
C THR A 129 13.02 -31.58 41.43
N GLY A 130 13.24 -30.33 41.82
CA GLY A 130 14.58 -29.86 41.98
C GLY A 130 14.89 -28.40 41.92
N GLY A 131 13.91 -27.58 41.72
CA GLY A 131 14.10 -26.14 41.78
C GLY A 131 13.50 -25.55 43.01
N ASP A 132 14.29 -25.17 43.96
CA ASP A 132 13.71 -24.33 44.99
C ASP A 132 13.35 -22.96 44.34
N PHE A 133 12.28 -22.38 44.84
CA PHE A 133 11.85 -21.05 44.50
C PHE A 133 12.97 -20.01 44.64
N GLY A 134 13.93 -20.27 45.55
CA GLY A 134 15.10 -19.45 45.81
C GLY A 134 16.04 -19.41 44.60
N THR A 135 16.32 -20.55 43.99
CA THR A 135 17.17 -20.64 42.80
C THR A 135 16.57 -19.90 41.61
N LEU A 136 15.25 -20.07 41.33
CA LEU A 136 14.58 -19.39 40.24
C LEU A 136 14.55 -17.86 40.45
N SER A 137 14.10 -17.42 41.62
CA SER A 137 14.09 -16.01 41.96
C SER A 137 15.48 -15.38 42.01
N GLY A 138 16.48 -16.13 42.43
CA GLY A 138 17.91 -15.77 42.44
C GLY A 138 18.45 -15.55 41.02
N ALA A 139 18.15 -16.46 40.10
CA ALA A 139 18.53 -16.34 38.68
C ALA A 139 17.95 -15.08 38.01
N VAL A 140 16.66 -14.81 38.20
CA VAL A 140 16.00 -13.62 37.66
C VAL A 140 16.57 -12.34 38.27
N ARG A 141 16.81 -12.32 39.59
CA ARG A 141 17.38 -11.17 40.28
C ARG A 141 18.86 -10.94 39.95
N GLY A 142 19.59 -11.98 39.67
CA GLY A 142 21.00 -11.88 39.27
C GLY A 142 21.21 -11.31 37.86
N ARG A 143 20.22 -11.44 36.97
CA ARG A 143 20.28 -10.95 35.56
C ARG A 143 18.96 -10.37 35.09
N PRO A 144 18.43 -9.33 35.75
CA PRO A 144 17.08 -8.80 35.48
C PRO A 144 16.91 -8.31 34.04
N GLY A 145 17.92 -7.68 33.45
CA GLY A 145 17.87 -7.15 32.09
C GLY A 145 17.58 -8.19 31.02
N ALA A 146 18.13 -9.40 31.18
CA ALA A 146 17.89 -10.47 30.24
C ALA A 146 16.44 -10.99 30.33
N PHE A 147 15.86 -11.08 31.53
CA PHE A 147 14.46 -11.49 31.67
C PHE A 147 13.47 -10.39 31.27
N VAL A 148 13.83 -9.12 31.50
CA VAL A 148 13.05 -7.97 30.96
C VAL A 148 12.98 -8.06 29.46
N ARG A 149 14.13 -8.22 28.79
CA ARG A 149 14.20 -8.34 27.35
C ARG A 149 13.42 -9.54 26.85
N ALA A 150 13.67 -10.72 27.41
CA ALA A 150 12.95 -11.93 27.03
C ALA A 150 11.43 -11.79 27.20
N SER A 151 10.96 -11.11 28.25
CA SER A 151 9.54 -10.83 28.45
C SER A 151 8.97 -9.90 27.38
N GLN A 152 9.70 -8.84 27.01
CA GLN A 152 9.31 -7.91 25.95
C GLN A 152 9.23 -8.61 24.59
N ASP A 153 10.28 -9.33 24.24
CA ASP A 153 10.39 -10.04 22.97
C ASP A 153 9.32 -11.15 22.85
N LEU A 154 9.06 -11.91 23.93
CA LEU A 154 7.98 -12.90 23.96
C LEU A 154 6.60 -12.27 23.79
N ASN A 155 6.36 -11.14 24.44
CA ASN A 155 5.10 -10.42 24.31
C ASN A 155 4.91 -9.91 22.88
N GLN A 156 5.94 -9.31 22.28
CA GLN A 156 5.92 -8.86 20.90
C GLN A 156 5.68 -10.03 19.93
N ALA A 157 6.43 -11.12 20.09
CA ALA A 157 6.28 -12.30 19.25
C ALA A 157 4.86 -12.91 19.36
N ALA A 158 4.24 -12.88 20.54
CA ALA A 158 2.87 -13.35 20.74
C ALA A 158 1.86 -12.47 20.00
N LEU A 159 2.04 -11.13 20.00
CA LEU A 159 1.20 -10.19 19.26
C LEU A 159 1.37 -10.36 17.74
N ASP A 160 2.58 -10.53 17.26
CA ASP A 160 2.87 -10.78 15.86
C ASP A 160 2.30 -12.13 15.39
N ARG A 161 2.38 -13.15 16.23
CA ARG A 161 1.73 -14.44 15.96
C ARG A 161 0.22 -14.30 15.89
N ALA A 162 -0.40 -13.53 16.78
CA ALA A 162 -1.85 -13.30 16.75
C ALA A 162 -2.29 -12.62 15.44
N ARG A 163 -1.52 -11.66 14.93
CA ARG A 163 -1.76 -11.01 13.63
C ARG A 163 -1.65 -12.01 12.47
N LEU A 164 -0.62 -12.84 12.50
CA LEU A 164 -0.40 -13.87 11.49
C LEU A 164 -1.52 -14.92 11.50
N ASP A 165 -1.92 -15.40 12.68
CA ASP A 165 -2.98 -16.39 12.81
C ASP A 165 -4.35 -15.82 12.36
N ALA A 166 -4.61 -14.55 12.65
CA ALA A 166 -5.81 -13.84 12.15
C ALA A 166 -5.80 -13.74 10.62
N TYR A 167 -4.64 -13.44 10.01
CA TYR A 167 -4.48 -13.39 8.57
C TYR A 167 -4.72 -14.76 7.92
N VAL A 168 -4.03 -15.79 8.40
CA VAL A 168 -4.16 -17.16 7.88
C VAL A 168 -5.62 -17.67 8.01
N THR A 169 -6.25 -17.37 9.15
CA THR A 169 -7.67 -17.73 9.38
C THR A 169 -8.60 -17.02 8.39
N GLY A 170 -8.37 -15.73 8.14
CA GLY A 170 -9.16 -14.96 7.17
C GLY A 170 -8.98 -15.49 5.75
N VAL A 171 -7.74 -15.74 5.31
CA VAL A 171 -7.46 -16.32 3.98
C VAL A 171 -8.13 -17.68 3.83
N ASN A 172 -7.96 -18.60 4.79
CA ASN A 172 -8.53 -19.93 4.72
C ASN A 172 -10.07 -19.91 4.74
N ARG A 173 -10.69 -18.99 5.48
CA ARG A 173 -12.14 -18.82 5.48
C ARG A 173 -12.65 -18.40 4.11
N ARG A 174 -11.98 -17.44 3.46
CA ARG A 174 -12.36 -16.98 2.12
C ARG A 174 -12.13 -18.02 1.05
N ASP A 175 -11.06 -18.77 1.16
CA ASP A 175 -10.78 -19.91 0.27
C ASP A 175 -11.90 -20.95 0.35
N ALA A 176 -12.34 -21.29 1.55
CA ALA A 176 -13.45 -22.24 1.77
C ALA A 176 -14.81 -21.75 1.23
N GLU A 177 -15.02 -20.42 1.13
CA GLU A 177 -16.23 -19.82 0.54
C GLU A 177 -16.22 -19.87 -1.01
N GLY A 178 -15.08 -20.15 -1.66
CA GLY A 178 -14.88 -20.31 -3.08
C GLY A 178 -14.94 -19.00 -3.90
N GLY A 179 -14.24 -18.97 -5.05
CA GLY A 179 -14.33 -17.92 -6.05
C GLY A 179 -13.30 -16.79 -5.91
N THR A 180 -13.48 -15.69 -6.68
CA THR A 180 -12.59 -14.51 -6.82
C THR A 180 -12.45 -13.67 -5.55
N ARG A 181 -12.99 -14.11 -4.44
CA ARG A 181 -13.06 -13.34 -3.18
C ARG A 181 -11.71 -13.13 -2.48
N LEU A 182 -10.69 -13.95 -2.79
CA LEU A 182 -9.34 -13.75 -2.25
C LEU A 182 -8.68 -12.50 -2.83
N GLU A 183 -8.89 -12.21 -4.12
CA GLU A 183 -8.36 -11.00 -4.78
C GLU A 183 -8.94 -9.73 -4.16
N GLU A 184 -10.21 -9.76 -3.77
CA GLU A 184 -10.91 -8.62 -3.16
C GLU A 184 -10.54 -8.44 -1.68
N ALA A 185 -10.52 -9.52 -0.90
CA ALA A 185 -10.38 -9.47 0.55
C ALA A 185 -8.92 -9.42 1.04
N SER A 186 -7.99 -10.11 0.35
CA SER A 186 -6.61 -10.24 0.81
C SER A 186 -5.85 -8.92 0.95
N PRO A 187 -6.02 -7.92 0.06
CA PRO A 187 -5.35 -6.63 0.23
C PRO A 187 -5.82 -5.85 1.46
N ALA A 188 -7.12 -5.90 1.76
CA ALA A 188 -7.68 -5.25 2.95
C ALA A 188 -7.23 -5.98 4.22
N LEU A 189 -7.29 -7.30 4.23
CA LEU A 189 -6.88 -8.17 5.33
C LEU A 189 -5.40 -7.99 5.67
N ALA A 190 -4.53 -8.01 4.67
CA ALA A 190 -3.09 -7.82 4.84
C ALA A 190 -2.75 -6.43 5.41
N ARG A 191 -3.38 -5.38 4.90
CA ARG A 191 -3.21 -4.01 5.39
C ARG A 191 -3.71 -3.86 6.83
N SER A 192 -4.91 -4.39 7.13
CA SER A 192 -5.51 -4.30 8.47
C SER A 192 -4.66 -4.96 9.54
N LEU A 193 -4.02 -6.08 9.21
CA LEU A 193 -3.19 -6.86 10.12
C LEU A 193 -1.69 -6.52 10.05
N ALA A 194 -1.29 -5.55 9.22
CA ALA A 194 0.09 -5.22 8.91
C ALA A 194 0.90 -6.46 8.50
N ILE A 195 0.41 -7.17 7.50
CA ILE A 195 1.00 -8.35 6.90
C ILE A 195 1.48 -8.00 5.49
N GLN A 196 2.62 -8.53 5.09
CA GLN A 196 3.15 -8.38 3.73
C GLN A 196 2.32 -9.22 2.76
N LEU A 197 1.57 -8.56 1.88
CA LEU A 197 0.81 -9.24 0.84
C LEU A 197 1.74 -9.69 -0.29
N LYS A 198 1.70 -10.98 -0.60
CA LYS A 198 2.35 -11.54 -1.80
C LYS A 198 1.40 -11.41 -2.98
N ALA A 199 1.43 -10.24 -3.64
CA ALA A 199 0.49 -9.93 -4.73
C ALA A 199 0.59 -10.91 -5.90
N GLU A 200 1.77 -11.49 -6.15
CA GLU A 200 1.99 -12.54 -7.14
C GLU A 200 1.19 -13.82 -6.89
N CYS A 201 0.76 -14.06 -5.66
CA CYS A 201 -0.10 -15.19 -5.34
C CYS A 201 -1.51 -15.05 -5.91
N LEU A 202 -2.01 -13.83 -6.03
CA LEU A 202 -3.35 -13.53 -6.54
C LEU A 202 -3.47 -13.74 -8.06
N THR A 203 -2.35 -13.81 -8.78
CA THR A 203 -2.33 -14.11 -10.22
C THR A 203 -2.29 -15.60 -10.53
N ARG A 204 -2.21 -16.46 -9.50
CA ARG A 204 -2.21 -17.91 -9.64
C ARG A 204 -3.62 -18.46 -9.81
N PRO A 205 -3.78 -19.71 -10.30
CA PRO A 205 -5.06 -20.41 -10.26
C PRO A 205 -5.65 -20.42 -8.85
N ALA A 206 -6.97 -20.30 -8.73
CA ALA A 206 -7.68 -20.10 -7.46
C ALA A 206 -7.29 -21.13 -6.38
N GLU A 207 -7.12 -22.41 -6.77
CA GLU A 207 -6.78 -23.51 -5.87
C GLU A 207 -5.39 -23.39 -5.23
N LEU A 208 -4.51 -22.58 -5.82
CA LEU A 208 -3.13 -22.36 -5.36
C LEU A 208 -2.95 -21.03 -4.62
N GLN A 209 -3.95 -20.14 -4.66
CA GLN A 209 -3.82 -18.80 -4.09
C GLN A 209 -3.68 -18.84 -2.57
N ALA A 210 -4.55 -19.54 -1.85
CA ALA A 210 -4.53 -19.61 -0.40
C ALA A 210 -3.22 -20.20 0.13
N GLY A 211 -2.75 -21.31 -0.43
CA GLY A 211 -1.48 -21.93 -0.06
C GLY A 211 -0.27 -21.04 -0.33
N CYS A 212 -0.29 -20.29 -1.43
CA CYS A 212 0.75 -19.31 -1.76
C CYS A 212 0.73 -18.12 -0.78
N LEU A 213 -0.45 -17.54 -0.50
CA LEU A 213 -0.62 -16.38 0.39
C LEU A 213 -0.21 -16.70 1.83
N THR A 214 -0.42 -17.92 2.29
CA THR A 214 -0.10 -18.36 3.65
C THR A 214 1.25 -19.08 3.75
N GLY A 215 1.93 -19.35 2.65
CA GLY A 215 3.26 -19.98 2.62
C GLY A 215 4.34 -19.06 3.20
N GLY A 216 5.36 -19.63 3.86
CA GLY A 216 6.44 -18.87 4.50
C GLY A 216 5.92 -17.87 5.54
N ARG A 217 5.00 -18.30 6.38
CA ARG A 217 4.20 -17.51 7.33
C ARG A 217 5.01 -16.49 8.12
N GLU A 218 6.17 -16.91 8.61
CA GLU A 218 7.00 -16.11 9.50
C GLU A 218 7.63 -14.88 8.84
N ALA A 219 7.75 -14.90 7.50
CA ALA A 219 8.27 -13.78 6.73
C ALA A 219 7.21 -12.72 6.38
N LEU A 220 5.93 -13.00 6.65
CA LEU A 220 4.82 -12.12 6.25
C LEU A 220 4.59 -10.95 7.22
N VAL A 221 5.10 -11.02 8.44
CA VAL A 221 4.84 -10.01 9.47
C VAL A 221 5.65 -8.75 9.18
N LEU A 222 4.96 -7.63 8.99
CA LEU A 222 5.59 -6.32 8.88
C LEU A 222 5.81 -5.73 10.28
N SER A 223 6.92 -5.01 10.44
CA SER A 223 7.11 -4.19 11.64
C SER A 223 6.00 -3.15 11.71
N ASP A 224 5.23 -3.16 12.80
CA ASP A 224 4.41 -2.03 13.14
C ASP A 224 5.28 -1.09 13.99
N GLY A 225 5.63 0.07 13.50
CA GLY A 225 6.53 1.02 14.18
C GLY A 225 6.03 1.55 15.53
N HIS A 226 4.94 1.00 16.08
CA HIS A 226 4.32 1.46 17.33
C HIS A 226 4.52 0.50 18.50
N SER A 227 4.80 -0.77 18.25
CA SER A 227 5.09 -1.75 19.31
C SER A 227 6.54 -1.68 19.80
N SER A 228 7.45 -1.12 19.01
CA SER A 228 8.86 -0.94 19.40
C SER A 228 9.12 0.22 20.36
N THR A 229 8.26 1.24 20.41
CA THR A 229 8.52 2.48 21.17
C THR A 229 8.58 2.30 22.68
N MET A 230 7.89 1.31 23.26
CA MET A 230 8.02 1.02 24.70
C MET A 230 9.28 0.20 25.04
N ALA A 231 9.71 -0.66 24.12
CA ALA A 231 10.96 -1.38 24.26
C ALA A 231 12.18 -0.45 24.15
N GLU A 232 12.14 0.52 23.22
CA GLU A 232 13.19 1.53 23.03
C GLU A 232 13.32 2.51 24.20
N ALA A 233 12.21 2.87 24.86
CA ALA A 233 12.22 3.76 26.00
C ALA A 233 12.84 3.13 27.27
N LEU A 234 12.95 1.80 27.32
CA LEU A 234 13.44 1.07 28.51
C LEU A 234 14.86 0.52 28.34
N THR A 235 15.39 0.45 27.13
CA THR A 235 16.75 0.01 26.81
C THR A 235 17.55 1.22 26.33
N GLY A 236 18.53 1.66 27.05
CA GLY A 236 19.33 2.84 26.68
C GLY A 236 20.23 2.63 25.45
N THR A 237 20.58 3.73 24.84
CA THR A 237 21.23 3.98 23.54
C THR A 237 22.43 3.09 23.09
N PRO A 238 23.25 2.46 23.93
CA PRO A 238 24.39 1.67 23.43
C PRO A 238 24.05 0.29 22.87
N THR A 239 22.92 -0.30 23.26
CA THR A 239 22.47 -1.61 22.75
C THR A 239 21.77 -1.53 21.42
N ASP A 240 21.14 -0.39 21.13
CA ASP A 240 20.38 -0.16 19.89
C ASP A 240 21.29 -0.05 18.67
N LEU A 241 22.49 0.54 18.82
CA LEU A 241 23.46 0.66 17.72
C LEU A 241 24.01 -0.71 17.30
N ALA A 242 24.26 -1.61 18.27
CA ALA A 242 24.71 -2.98 17.98
C ALA A 242 23.61 -3.80 17.28
N PHE A 243 22.32 -3.49 17.57
CA PHE A 243 21.17 -4.16 16.93
C PHE A 243 20.86 -3.62 15.55
N GLN A 244 20.91 -2.31 15.34
CA GLN A 244 20.78 -1.71 14.02
C GLN A 244 21.89 -2.19 13.06
N LEU A 245 23.10 -2.37 13.55
CA LEU A 245 24.20 -2.93 12.77
C LEU A 245 24.02 -4.43 12.45
N SER A 246 23.39 -5.20 13.33
CA SER A 246 23.11 -6.63 13.09
C SER A 246 21.87 -6.85 12.19
N ALA A 247 20.98 -5.87 12.11
CA ALA A 247 19.80 -5.88 11.23
C ALA A 247 20.09 -5.42 9.80
N THR A 248 21.30 -4.96 9.51
CA THR A 248 21.71 -4.57 8.16
C THR A 248 22.05 -5.79 7.30
N PRO A 249 21.87 -5.73 5.96
CA PRO A 249 22.27 -6.80 5.05
C PRO A 249 23.75 -7.18 5.16
N GLN A 250 24.60 -6.22 5.57
CA GLN A 250 26.03 -6.41 5.77
C GLN A 250 26.37 -7.17 7.09
N GLY A 251 25.46 -7.16 8.07
CA GLY A 251 25.59 -7.90 9.32
C GLY A 251 25.23 -9.38 9.22
N GLY A 252 24.96 -9.89 8.03
CA GLY A 252 24.66 -11.29 7.77
C GLY A 252 23.24 -11.74 8.14
N ALA A 253 22.36 -10.79 8.51
CA ALA A 253 20.95 -11.04 8.86
C ALA A 253 20.00 -10.58 7.73
N GLY A 254 20.31 -10.92 6.47
CA GLY A 254 19.48 -10.58 5.33
C GLY A 254 18.05 -11.11 5.46
N TYR A 255 17.05 -10.24 5.29
CA TYR A 255 15.63 -10.56 5.04
C TYR A 255 14.93 -11.48 6.05
N TYR A 256 15.17 -11.32 7.35
CA TYR A 256 14.32 -11.97 8.34
C TYR A 256 13.18 -11.05 8.77
N SER A 257 11.98 -11.61 8.82
CA SER A 257 10.81 -10.98 9.45
C SER A 257 11.16 -10.57 10.89
N PRO A 258 10.64 -9.43 11.38
CA PRO A 258 10.78 -9.04 12.78
C PRO A 258 10.43 -10.17 13.74
N TYR A 259 9.41 -10.96 13.43
CA TYR A 259 8.98 -12.11 14.19
C TYR A 259 10.08 -13.18 14.32
N ILE A 260 10.74 -13.57 13.23
CA ILE A 260 11.83 -14.55 13.26
C ILE A 260 13.03 -14.04 14.06
N GLY A 261 13.37 -12.77 13.91
CA GLY A 261 14.44 -12.13 14.66
C GLY A 261 14.18 -12.19 16.17
N VAL A 262 12.99 -11.82 16.61
CA VAL A 262 12.57 -11.85 18.02
C VAL A 262 12.60 -13.28 18.57
N VAL A 263 12.01 -14.24 17.86
CA VAL A 263 12.00 -15.66 18.28
C VAL A 263 13.41 -16.22 18.48
N ARG A 264 14.31 -15.93 17.55
CA ARG A 264 15.71 -16.35 17.62
C ARG A 264 16.43 -15.73 18.83
N ASP A 265 16.23 -14.45 19.07
CA ASP A 265 16.91 -13.73 20.12
C ASP A 265 16.41 -14.14 21.51
N VAL A 266 15.12 -14.40 21.67
CA VAL A 266 14.57 -15.00 22.89
C VAL A 266 15.17 -16.38 23.15
N ALA A 267 15.26 -17.24 22.14
CA ALA A 267 15.86 -18.57 22.28
C ALA A 267 17.34 -18.47 22.67
N ARG A 268 18.11 -17.53 22.14
CA ARG A 268 19.52 -17.27 22.53
C ARG A 268 19.63 -16.75 23.95
N ILE A 269 18.84 -15.77 24.33
CA ILE A 269 18.84 -15.19 25.67
C ILE A 269 18.56 -16.29 26.72
N LEU A 270 17.51 -17.04 26.55
CA LEU A 270 17.13 -18.08 27.51
C LEU A 270 18.06 -19.29 27.46
N GLY A 271 18.61 -19.65 26.30
CA GLY A 271 19.61 -20.71 26.14
C GLY A 271 20.94 -20.40 26.86
N ALA A 272 21.32 -19.12 26.96
CA ALA A 272 22.52 -18.70 27.71
C ALA A 272 22.40 -18.91 29.23
N PHE A 273 21.21 -19.17 29.77
CA PHE A 273 20.97 -19.46 31.19
C PHE A 273 20.90 -20.95 31.51
N ARG A 274 21.28 -21.80 30.57
CA ARG A 274 21.34 -23.23 30.84
C ARG A 274 22.35 -23.52 31.94
N THR A 275 21.88 -24.20 32.98
CA THR A 275 22.71 -24.70 34.08
C THR A 275 22.70 -26.23 34.07
N ALA A 276 23.53 -26.86 34.90
CA ALA A 276 23.50 -28.32 35.08
C ALA A 276 22.15 -28.82 35.61
N SER A 277 21.35 -27.95 36.25
CA SER A 277 20.06 -28.28 36.86
C SER A 277 18.87 -27.79 36.07
N TYR A 278 18.96 -26.66 35.36
CA TYR A 278 17.83 -26.01 34.68
C TYR A 278 18.15 -25.52 33.27
N GLN A 279 17.16 -25.65 32.42
CA GLN A 279 17.09 -24.95 31.13
C GLN A 279 15.77 -24.18 31.06
N TYR A 280 15.80 -23.00 30.45
CA TYR A 280 14.58 -22.20 30.28
C TYR A 280 14.03 -22.40 28.87
N ILE A 281 12.75 -22.76 28.79
CA ILE A 281 12.02 -22.91 27.53
C ILE A 281 11.08 -21.71 27.36
N PRO A 282 11.28 -20.87 26.33
CA PRO A 282 10.35 -19.81 26.03
C PRO A 282 8.99 -20.38 25.61
N ALA A 283 7.93 -19.70 25.98
CA ALA A 283 6.58 -19.99 25.55
C ALA A 283 5.91 -18.75 24.95
N LEU A 284 5.34 -18.89 23.77
CA LEU A 284 4.49 -17.87 23.19
C LEU A 284 3.06 -18.01 23.69
N ASN A 285 2.48 -16.89 24.03
CA ASN A 285 1.09 -16.81 24.45
C ASN A 285 0.14 -16.92 23.27
N THR A 286 -0.86 -17.79 23.38
CA THR A 286 -2.01 -17.83 22.49
C THR A 286 -3.29 -17.73 23.32
N HIS A 287 -4.36 -17.24 22.70
CA HIS A 287 -5.65 -17.07 23.38
C HIS A 287 -6.65 -18.11 22.88
N ASP A 288 -7.11 -18.96 23.78
CA ASP A 288 -8.18 -19.92 23.55
C ASP A 288 -9.35 -19.56 24.49
N GLY A 289 -10.27 -18.73 23.98
CA GLY A 289 -11.33 -18.14 24.79
C GLY A 289 -10.77 -17.23 25.88
N ASP A 290 -11.01 -17.60 27.15
CA ASP A 290 -10.53 -16.88 28.33
C ASP A 290 -9.20 -17.47 28.90
N ARG A 291 -8.66 -18.50 28.26
CA ARG A 291 -7.44 -19.19 28.68
C ARG A 291 -6.26 -18.72 27.88
N LEU A 292 -5.13 -18.69 28.54
CA LEU A 292 -3.84 -18.43 27.95
C LEU A 292 -3.18 -19.77 27.61
N GLY A 293 -3.13 -20.13 26.35
CA GLY A 293 -2.37 -21.26 25.86
C GLY A 293 -0.90 -20.90 25.74
N LEU A 294 -0.02 -21.85 26.02
CA LEU A 294 1.41 -21.68 25.85
C LEU A 294 1.89 -22.55 24.68
N LEU A 295 2.52 -21.93 23.70
CA LEU A 295 3.20 -22.64 22.61
C LEU A 295 4.70 -22.67 22.90
N LEU A 296 5.28 -23.87 22.87
CA LEU A 296 6.67 -24.13 23.21
C LEU A 296 7.51 -24.34 21.94
N ASN A 297 8.76 -23.94 21.99
CA ASN A 297 9.73 -24.21 20.92
C ASN A 297 10.48 -25.54 21.09
N ALA A 298 10.33 -26.20 22.23
CA ALA A 298 10.96 -27.49 22.52
C ALA A 298 10.12 -28.26 23.54
N ALA A 299 10.20 -29.59 23.50
CA ALA A 299 9.54 -30.44 24.48
C ALA A 299 10.18 -30.26 25.87
N PRO A 300 9.37 -30.08 26.93
CA PRO A 300 9.92 -29.96 28.29
C PRO A 300 10.61 -31.26 28.73
N SER A 301 11.80 -31.12 29.29
CA SER A 301 12.54 -32.21 29.94
C SER A 301 12.27 -32.23 31.44
N PHE A 302 11.96 -33.40 31.98
CA PHE A 302 11.82 -33.63 33.42
C PHE A 302 13.11 -34.20 34.04
N ASN A 303 14.08 -34.59 33.18
CA ASN A 303 15.42 -35.00 33.59
C ASN A 303 16.35 -33.78 33.66
N ARG A 304 17.50 -33.90 34.37
CA ARG A 304 18.45 -32.79 34.44
C ARG A 304 19.14 -32.56 33.09
N PRO A 305 19.22 -31.34 32.62
CA PRO A 305 18.62 -30.12 33.14
C PRO A 305 17.10 -30.07 32.93
N GLN A 306 16.37 -29.78 34.01
CA GLN A 306 14.90 -29.70 33.97
C GLN A 306 14.43 -28.45 33.28
N SER A 307 13.34 -28.55 32.53
CA SER A 307 12.80 -27.43 31.75
C SER A 307 11.91 -26.54 32.62
N VAL A 308 12.23 -25.28 32.68
CA VAL A 308 11.36 -24.20 33.21
C VAL A 308 10.71 -23.48 32.05
N ILE A 309 9.38 -23.60 31.93
CA ILE A 309 8.61 -22.90 30.91
C ILE A 309 8.50 -21.44 31.34
N VAL A 310 8.81 -20.51 30.43
CA VAL A 310 8.81 -19.06 30.65
C VAL A 310 7.81 -18.41 29.71
N ALA A 311 6.81 -17.73 30.27
CA ALA A 311 5.80 -17.01 29.52
C ALA A 311 5.76 -15.53 29.92
N ALA A 312 5.68 -14.63 28.97
CA ALA A 312 5.46 -13.23 29.24
C ALA A 312 4.00 -13.00 29.63
N LEU A 313 3.78 -12.12 30.59
CA LEU A 313 2.47 -11.53 30.84
C LEU A 313 2.46 -10.11 30.29
N PRO A 314 1.30 -9.45 30.14
CA PRO A 314 1.27 -8.09 29.66
C PRO A 314 2.18 -7.15 30.44
N PRO A 315 2.78 -6.15 29.81
CA PRO A 315 3.65 -5.18 30.46
C PRO A 315 2.89 -4.42 31.55
N VAL A 316 3.63 -3.92 32.53
CA VAL A 316 3.06 -3.11 33.63
C VAL A 316 3.37 -1.65 33.37
N GLY A 317 2.37 -0.84 33.17
CA GLY A 317 2.57 0.58 32.89
C GLY A 317 1.28 1.33 32.58
N PRO A 318 1.40 2.56 32.12
CA PRO A 318 0.24 3.30 31.61
C PRO A 318 -0.27 2.64 30.33
N ALA A 319 -1.58 2.71 30.11
CA ALA A 319 -2.21 2.15 28.92
C ALA A 319 -1.65 2.82 27.65
N SER A 320 -1.17 2.01 26.72
CA SER A 320 -0.81 2.45 25.39
C SER A 320 -2.03 2.28 24.49
N LEU A 321 -2.71 3.42 24.19
CA LEU A 321 -3.87 3.41 23.33
C LEU A 321 -3.46 3.20 21.87
N PRO A 322 -4.25 2.43 21.08
CA PRO A 322 -3.93 2.20 19.68
C PRO A 322 -4.03 3.49 18.86
N PRO A 323 -3.06 3.78 17.97
CA PRO A 323 -3.04 5.00 17.14
C PRO A 323 -4.01 4.87 15.94
N LEU A 324 -5.27 4.60 16.24
CA LEU A 324 -6.31 4.35 15.24
C LEU A 324 -6.70 5.62 14.50
N ARG A 325 -6.69 5.58 13.18
CA ARG A 325 -7.06 6.70 12.31
C ARG A 325 -8.10 6.27 11.28
N ALA A 326 -8.95 7.20 10.86
CA ALA A 326 -9.82 6.98 9.71
C ALA A 326 -8.99 7.00 8.42
N THR A 327 -9.14 6.00 7.56
CA THR A 327 -8.40 5.90 6.28
C THR A 327 -8.80 7.01 5.32
N SER A 328 -10.07 7.42 5.33
CA SER A 328 -10.61 8.46 4.44
C SER A 328 -11.49 9.43 5.22
N PRO A 329 -10.89 10.33 6.02
CA PRO A 329 -11.66 11.21 6.90
C PRO A 329 -12.55 12.21 6.16
N ALA A 330 -12.25 12.53 4.90
CA ALA A 330 -13.03 13.45 4.07
C ALA A 330 -14.24 12.79 3.39
N ALA A 331 -14.24 11.47 3.21
CA ALA A 331 -15.30 10.75 2.54
C ALA A 331 -16.51 10.59 3.47
N ALA A 332 -17.66 11.10 3.05
CA ALA A 332 -18.92 10.88 3.77
C ALA A 332 -19.47 9.50 3.46
N GLN A 333 -20.04 8.84 4.47
CA GLN A 333 -20.67 7.52 4.35
C GLN A 333 -22.13 7.59 4.79
N CYS A 334 -22.96 6.73 4.22
CA CYS A 334 -24.36 6.68 4.63
C CYS A 334 -24.53 5.91 5.94
N LEU A 335 -25.12 6.58 6.93
CA LEU A 335 -25.40 5.97 8.22
C LEU A 335 -26.42 4.81 8.12
N ALA A 336 -27.36 4.89 7.17
CA ALA A 336 -28.40 3.88 6.98
C ALA A 336 -27.95 2.69 6.09
N ARG A 337 -26.71 2.69 5.60
CA ARG A 337 -26.20 1.59 4.77
C ARG A 337 -26.07 0.31 5.61
N PRO A 338 -26.75 -0.81 5.23
CA PRO A 338 -26.62 -2.07 5.93
C PRO A 338 -25.15 -2.54 5.98
N GLY A 339 -24.69 -2.92 7.16
CA GLY A 339 -23.29 -3.31 7.35
C GLY A 339 -22.31 -2.22 7.01
N LEU A 340 -22.62 -0.97 7.35
CA LEU A 340 -21.73 0.19 7.20
C LEU A 340 -20.34 -0.14 7.75
N VAL A 341 -19.32 0.06 6.94
CA VAL A 341 -17.90 -0.08 7.33
C VAL A 341 -17.33 1.28 7.63
N LEU A 342 -16.74 1.43 8.78
CA LEU A 342 -15.95 2.59 9.18
C LEU A 342 -14.48 2.26 8.93
N PRO A 343 -13.88 2.70 7.81
CA PRO A 343 -12.55 2.26 7.44
C PRO A 343 -11.48 2.93 8.31
N VAL A 344 -10.61 2.10 8.90
CA VAL A 344 -9.58 2.55 9.83
C VAL A 344 -8.23 1.90 9.55
N GLU A 345 -7.17 2.55 10.00
CA GLU A 345 -5.79 2.09 9.88
C GLU A 345 -4.95 2.42 11.12
N GLY A 346 -3.74 1.87 11.19
CA GLY A 346 -2.72 2.20 12.20
C GLY A 346 -2.78 1.38 13.48
N ALA A 347 -3.71 0.42 13.60
CA ALA A 347 -3.86 -0.35 14.83
C ALA A 347 -4.19 -1.84 14.57
N PRO A 348 -3.24 -2.64 14.04
CA PRO A 348 -3.48 -4.03 13.63
C PRO A 348 -3.94 -4.94 14.78
N LEU A 349 -3.58 -4.63 16.01
CA LEU A 349 -3.99 -5.40 17.18
C LEU A 349 -5.48 -5.35 17.49
N ILE A 350 -6.21 -4.35 16.99
CA ILE A 350 -7.67 -4.29 17.10
C ILE A 350 -8.33 -5.49 16.44
N TYR A 351 -7.77 -5.96 15.34
CA TYR A 351 -8.28 -7.10 14.58
C TYR A 351 -7.73 -8.43 15.06
N ALA A 352 -6.51 -8.44 15.62
CA ALA A 352 -5.79 -9.65 15.99
C ALA A 352 -5.97 -10.06 17.45
N THR A 353 -6.50 -9.17 18.30
CA THR A 353 -6.66 -9.40 19.74
C THR A 353 -8.08 -9.11 20.20
N ARG A 354 -8.35 -9.37 21.47
CA ARG A 354 -9.64 -9.05 22.13
C ARG A 354 -9.55 -7.80 23.02
N TYR A 355 -8.53 -6.95 22.80
CA TYR A 355 -8.31 -5.76 23.62
C TYR A 355 -9.35 -4.68 23.42
N ALA A 356 -9.84 -4.50 22.16
CA ALA A 356 -10.93 -3.58 21.86
C ALA A 356 -12.27 -4.17 22.32
N ARG A 357 -12.94 -3.48 23.24
CA ARG A 357 -14.19 -3.94 23.85
C ARG A 357 -15.24 -2.84 23.82
N ASP A 358 -16.49 -3.26 23.84
CA ASP A 358 -17.65 -2.37 23.91
C ASP A 358 -17.57 -1.22 22.89
N MET A 359 -17.08 -1.57 21.68
CA MET A 359 -16.86 -0.57 20.63
C MET A 359 -18.20 -0.15 20.04
N ALA A 360 -18.40 1.14 19.93
CA ALA A 360 -19.60 1.73 19.36
C ALA A 360 -19.29 2.97 18.52
N LEU A 361 -20.12 3.23 17.53
CA LEU A 361 -20.18 4.48 16.80
C LEU A 361 -21.23 5.37 17.49
N ARG A 362 -20.79 6.49 18.04
CA ARG A 362 -21.68 7.49 18.64
C ARG A 362 -22.06 8.53 17.60
N VAL A 363 -23.34 8.74 17.45
CA VAL A 363 -23.92 9.78 16.56
C VAL A 363 -24.98 10.56 17.33
N ALA A 364 -25.18 11.83 16.95
CA ALA A 364 -26.26 12.64 17.50
C ALA A 364 -27.46 12.62 16.52
N GLY A 365 -28.64 12.35 17.04
CA GLY A 365 -29.89 12.57 16.34
C GLY A 365 -30.18 14.07 16.18
N ARG A 366 -31.18 14.41 15.36
CA ARG A 366 -31.60 15.80 15.14
C ARG A 366 -32.11 16.49 16.40
N ASP A 367 -32.64 15.73 17.36
CA ASP A 367 -33.08 16.16 18.66
C ASP A 367 -31.95 16.35 19.67
N GLY A 368 -30.69 16.08 19.25
CA GLY A 368 -29.51 16.12 20.10
C GLY A 368 -29.30 14.88 20.97
N GLN A 369 -30.16 13.86 20.86
CA GLN A 369 -29.95 12.60 21.56
C GLN A 369 -28.72 11.86 20.99
N GLU A 370 -27.79 11.50 21.86
CA GLU A 370 -26.65 10.65 21.48
C GLU A 370 -27.07 9.17 21.41
N ILE A 371 -26.66 8.51 20.36
CA ILE A 371 -26.99 7.11 20.08
C ILE A 371 -25.69 6.36 19.87
N ASP A 372 -25.50 5.29 20.64
CA ASP A 372 -24.39 4.37 20.50
C ASP A 372 -24.79 3.15 19.67
N MET A 373 -24.18 3.01 18.52
CA MET A 373 -24.38 1.89 17.60
C MET A 373 -23.24 0.90 17.76
N PRO A 374 -23.50 -0.34 18.22
CA PRO A 374 -22.44 -1.34 18.38
C PRO A 374 -21.71 -1.65 17.07
N VAL A 375 -20.38 -1.68 17.14
CA VAL A 375 -19.54 -2.01 15.99
C VAL A 375 -18.60 -3.16 16.30
N VAL A 376 -18.16 -3.87 15.27
CA VAL A 376 -17.20 -4.97 15.38
C VAL A 376 -16.07 -4.74 14.39
N ALA A 377 -14.85 -4.96 14.85
CA ALA A 377 -13.68 -4.90 14.00
C ALA A 377 -13.70 -6.06 12.99
N ASP A 378 -13.49 -5.74 11.72
CA ASP A 378 -13.46 -6.68 10.61
C ASP A 378 -12.23 -6.38 9.74
N ALA A 379 -11.21 -7.24 9.85
CA ALA A 379 -9.96 -7.07 9.12
C ALA A 379 -10.12 -7.22 7.61
N GLU A 380 -11.05 -8.05 7.15
CA GLU A 380 -11.31 -8.28 5.72
C GLU A 380 -11.97 -7.07 5.06
N ARG A 381 -12.76 -6.34 5.83
CA ARG A 381 -13.43 -5.11 5.39
C ARG A 381 -12.62 -3.85 5.71
N GLY A 382 -11.49 -3.99 6.40
CA GLY A 382 -10.55 -2.91 6.71
C GLY A 382 -11.10 -1.86 7.67
N GLY A 383 -11.99 -2.24 8.59
CA GLY A 383 -12.61 -1.28 9.49
C GLY A 383 -13.55 -1.87 10.52
N PHE A 384 -14.33 -1.00 11.13
CA PHE A 384 -15.40 -1.41 12.03
C PHE A 384 -16.73 -1.48 11.29
N VAL A 385 -17.42 -2.58 11.46
CA VAL A 385 -18.74 -2.83 10.86
C VAL A 385 -19.83 -2.54 11.86
N VAL A 386 -20.75 -1.68 11.48
CA VAL A 386 -21.97 -1.41 12.26
C VAL A 386 -22.88 -2.62 12.17
N ARG A 387 -23.19 -3.24 13.32
CA ARG A 387 -23.96 -4.50 13.38
C ARG A 387 -25.44 -4.33 13.12
N GLU A 388 -26.01 -3.28 13.67
CA GLU A 388 -27.44 -3.06 13.65
C GLU A 388 -27.78 -1.86 12.77
N PRO A 389 -28.80 -1.98 11.93
CA PRO A 389 -29.25 -0.83 11.16
C PRO A 389 -29.77 0.26 12.10
N VAL A 390 -29.63 1.50 11.64
CA VAL A 390 -30.17 2.65 12.36
C VAL A 390 -31.67 2.51 12.58
N PRO A 391 -32.17 2.74 13.80
CA PRO A 391 -33.62 2.74 14.05
C PRO A 391 -34.31 3.80 13.16
N ARG A 392 -35.33 3.39 12.40
CA ARG A 392 -36.09 4.27 11.51
C ARG A 392 -36.86 5.38 12.23
N SER A 393 -37.07 5.22 13.55
CA SER A 393 -37.74 6.21 14.40
C SER A 393 -36.90 7.45 14.68
N ILE A 394 -35.59 7.43 14.36
CA ILE A 394 -34.67 8.50 14.68
C ILE A 394 -34.39 9.32 13.43
N ALA A 395 -34.66 10.63 13.52
CA ALA A 395 -34.31 11.57 12.48
C ALA A 395 -32.86 12.06 12.64
N PHE A 396 -32.13 12.10 11.55
CA PHE A 396 -30.77 12.59 11.50
C PHE A 396 -30.65 13.83 10.63
N GLU A 397 -29.66 14.65 10.91
CA GLU A 397 -29.24 15.71 10.01
C GLU A 397 -28.67 15.11 8.70
N GLN A 398 -28.69 15.91 7.62
CA GLN A 398 -28.14 15.48 6.34
C GLN A 398 -26.63 15.15 6.48
N GLU A 399 -25.90 16.01 7.16
CA GLU A 399 -24.50 15.79 7.48
C GLU A 399 -24.32 15.73 8.99
N LEU A 400 -23.62 14.70 9.45
CA LEU A 400 -23.34 14.48 10.86
C LEU A 400 -21.95 13.89 11.04
N THR A 401 -21.44 13.98 12.25
CA THR A 401 -20.17 13.38 12.63
C THR A 401 -20.43 12.22 13.57
N GLY A 402 -19.97 11.02 13.16
CA GLY A 402 -19.91 9.88 14.05
C GLY A 402 -18.56 9.79 14.73
N ARG A 403 -18.52 9.44 16.01
CA ARG A 403 -17.31 9.22 16.78
C ARG A 403 -17.24 7.75 17.20
N LEU A 404 -16.14 7.10 16.86
CA LEU A 404 -15.86 5.77 17.37
C LEU A 404 -15.39 5.88 18.82
N HIS A 405 -15.93 5.08 19.72
CA HIS A 405 -15.51 5.01 21.11
C HIS A 405 -15.67 3.59 21.65
N GLY A 406 -15.13 3.35 22.83
CA GLY A 406 -15.22 2.06 23.49
C GLY A 406 -14.19 1.92 24.61
N ARG A 407 -13.59 0.74 24.71
CA ARG A 407 -12.54 0.45 25.69
C ARG A 407 -11.38 -0.29 25.06
N TRP A 408 -10.18 0.07 25.46
CA TRP A 408 -8.96 -0.68 25.21
C TRP A 408 -8.54 -1.34 26.53
N GLY A 409 -8.84 -2.62 26.69
CA GLY A 409 -8.77 -3.27 27.98
C GLY A 409 -9.68 -2.62 29.00
N PHE A 410 -9.10 -2.08 30.06
CA PHE A 410 -9.81 -1.34 31.09
C PHE A 410 -9.98 0.16 30.77
N THR A 411 -9.16 0.69 29.90
CA THR A 411 -9.07 2.13 29.63
C THR A 411 -10.13 2.57 28.63
N PRO A 412 -10.89 3.64 28.88
CA PRO A 412 -11.73 4.24 27.87
C PRO A 412 -10.94 4.62 26.63
N PHE A 413 -11.50 4.40 25.48
CA PHE A 413 -10.89 4.69 24.19
C PHE A 413 -11.80 5.58 23.35
N ASP A 414 -11.24 6.71 22.94
CA ASP A 414 -11.83 7.63 21.97
C ASP A 414 -11.10 7.49 20.63
N GLY A 415 -11.81 6.96 19.65
CA GLY A 415 -11.28 6.72 18.32
C GLY A 415 -11.52 7.88 17.34
N PRO A 416 -11.30 7.64 16.05
CA PRO A 416 -11.46 8.64 15.00
C PRO A 416 -12.92 9.08 14.82
N ARG A 417 -13.05 10.24 14.17
CA ARG A 417 -14.35 10.78 13.73
C ARG A 417 -14.56 10.46 12.25
N PHE A 418 -15.82 10.21 11.89
CA PHE A 418 -16.25 9.92 10.52
C PHE A 418 -17.31 10.92 10.09
N ARG A 419 -17.19 11.37 8.86
CA ARG A 419 -18.25 12.14 8.21
C ARG A 419 -19.33 11.17 7.75
N LEU A 420 -20.55 11.41 8.16
CA LEU A 420 -21.69 10.58 7.86
C LEU A 420 -22.80 11.43 7.23
N GLN A 421 -23.66 10.76 6.48
CA GLN A 421 -24.89 11.34 5.99
C GLN A 421 -26.08 10.54 6.50
N GLY A 422 -27.03 11.23 7.10
CA GLY A 422 -28.30 10.65 7.50
C GLY A 422 -29.19 10.42 6.27
N PRO A 423 -30.04 9.38 6.28
CA PRO A 423 -31.01 9.19 5.22
C PRO A 423 -31.96 10.39 5.15
N GLN A 424 -32.19 10.88 3.93
CA GLN A 424 -33.08 12.02 3.69
C GLN A 424 -34.11 11.63 2.63
N ASP A 425 -35.37 11.88 2.93
CA ASP A 425 -36.45 11.79 1.93
C ASP A 425 -36.59 13.11 1.19
N ALA A 426 -35.53 13.47 0.46
CA ALA A 426 -35.48 14.70 -0.32
C ALA A 426 -35.55 14.38 -1.82
N ALA A 427 -36.14 15.26 -2.58
CA ALA A 427 -36.21 15.15 -4.02
C ALA A 427 -34.82 15.39 -4.65
N TRP A 428 -34.45 14.52 -5.54
CA TRP A 428 -33.33 14.73 -6.47
C TRP A 428 -33.83 15.41 -7.74
N ARG A 429 -33.05 16.30 -8.31
CA ARG A 429 -33.36 17.03 -9.52
C ARG A 429 -32.16 17.02 -10.46
N ALA A 430 -32.40 16.93 -11.75
CA ALA A 430 -31.40 17.21 -12.75
C ALA A 430 -31.05 18.71 -12.75
N ALA A 431 -29.82 19.06 -13.07
CA ALA A 431 -29.40 20.43 -13.22
C ALA A 431 -30.27 21.15 -14.27
N GLU A 432 -30.56 22.44 -14.07
CA GLU A 432 -31.31 23.24 -15.04
C GLU A 432 -30.64 23.22 -16.41
N GLY A 433 -31.42 23.07 -17.45
CA GLY A 433 -30.90 22.97 -18.81
C GLY A 433 -30.34 21.60 -19.21
N THR A 434 -30.47 20.58 -18.35
CA THR A 434 -30.08 19.21 -18.70
C THR A 434 -30.95 18.70 -19.83
N SER A 435 -30.37 18.49 -21.00
CA SER A 435 -31.03 17.80 -22.11
C SER A 435 -30.30 16.51 -22.42
N LEU A 436 -31.03 15.42 -22.37
CA LEU A 436 -30.49 14.11 -22.73
C LEU A 436 -30.54 13.94 -24.24
N VAL A 437 -29.49 13.35 -24.78
CA VAL A 437 -29.43 13.04 -26.20
C VAL A 437 -29.56 11.53 -26.37
N ALA A 438 -30.58 11.12 -27.10
CA ALA A 438 -30.79 9.73 -27.47
C ALA A 438 -29.67 9.24 -28.40
N GLY A 439 -29.34 7.95 -28.34
CA GLY A 439 -28.33 7.35 -29.21
C GLY A 439 -26.90 7.42 -28.66
N ARG A 440 -26.67 7.91 -27.44
CA ARG A 440 -25.37 7.93 -26.78
C ARG A 440 -25.49 8.00 -25.27
N ASP A 441 -24.42 7.66 -24.56
CA ASP A 441 -24.34 7.86 -23.12
C ASP A 441 -24.30 9.35 -22.75
N ASN A 442 -25.03 9.71 -21.69
CA ASN A 442 -25.15 11.08 -21.24
C ASN A 442 -24.64 11.20 -19.78
N ALA A 443 -23.78 12.18 -19.53
CA ALA A 443 -23.45 12.59 -18.17
C ALA A 443 -24.45 13.61 -17.67
N VAL A 444 -25.03 13.39 -16.50
CA VAL A 444 -26.03 14.26 -15.89
C VAL A 444 -25.62 14.62 -14.48
N GLU A 445 -25.62 15.90 -14.18
CA GLU A 445 -25.45 16.40 -12.82
C GLU A 445 -26.82 16.42 -12.13
N LEU A 446 -26.87 15.73 -10.99
CA LEU A 446 -28.04 15.67 -10.13
C LEU A 446 -27.74 16.42 -8.82
N THR A 447 -28.73 17.19 -8.37
CA THR A 447 -28.70 17.85 -7.06
C THR A 447 -29.82 17.29 -6.18
N GLY A 448 -29.48 17.03 -4.93
CA GLY A 448 -30.40 16.48 -3.95
C GLY A 448 -29.84 16.54 -2.53
N ALA A 449 -30.03 15.49 -1.74
CA ALA A 449 -29.49 15.42 -0.40
C ALA A 449 -28.92 14.02 -0.13
N ALA A 450 -27.90 13.97 0.74
CA ALA A 450 -27.29 12.75 1.22
C ALA A 450 -26.81 11.82 0.09
N SER A 451 -25.92 12.33 -0.77
CA SER A 451 -25.38 11.60 -1.93
C SER A 451 -24.74 10.26 -1.57
N ALA A 452 -24.13 10.15 -0.39
CA ALA A 452 -23.58 8.89 0.11
C ALA A 452 -24.66 7.83 0.40
N CYS A 453 -25.92 8.25 0.55
CA CYS A 453 -27.03 7.35 0.82
C CYS A 453 -27.73 6.84 -0.45
N ILE A 454 -27.22 7.13 -1.63
CA ILE A 454 -27.72 6.50 -2.85
C ILE A 454 -27.29 5.03 -2.84
N GLU A 455 -28.27 4.14 -2.95
CA GLU A 455 -28.07 2.70 -2.97
C GLU A 455 -27.88 2.17 -4.38
N ALA A 456 -28.78 2.59 -5.28
CA ALA A 456 -28.76 2.19 -6.67
C ALA A 456 -29.38 3.30 -7.54
N MET A 457 -28.93 3.37 -8.77
CA MET A 457 -29.56 4.15 -9.81
C MET A 457 -29.87 3.26 -11.00
N GLU A 458 -31.09 3.32 -11.47
CA GLU A 458 -31.58 2.54 -12.60
C GLU A 458 -32.31 3.44 -13.59
N LEU A 459 -31.99 3.28 -14.86
CA LEU A 459 -32.69 3.95 -15.94
C LEU A 459 -33.77 3.03 -16.50
N ARG A 460 -35.01 3.44 -16.39
CA ARG A 460 -36.17 2.78 -16.99
C ARG A 460 -36.46 3.36 -18.36
N LEU A 461 -36.54 2.49 -19.33
CA LEU A 461 -36.71 2.86 -20.74
C LEU A 461 -38.20 2.75 -21.17
N PRO A 462 -38.60 3.48 -22.22
CA PRO A 462 -39.86 3.25 -22.88
C PRO A 462 -39.89 1.80 -23.38
N GLY A 463 -40.89 1.03 -22.99
CA GLY A 463 -40.95 -0.40 -23.36
C GLY A 463 -40.51 -1.38 -22.28
N GLY A 464 -40.15 -0.90 -21.08
CA GLY A 464 -39.97 -1.75 -19.90
C GLY A 464 -38.51 -2.25 -19.63
N GLY A 465 -37.57 -1.86 -20.46
CA GLY A 465 -36.13 -2.18 -20.18
C GLY A 465 -35.59 -1.39 -18.99
N VAL A 466 -34.71 -2.04 -18.17
CA VAL A 466 -34.01 -1.42 -17.05
C VAL A 466 -32.52 -1.51 -17.29
N ARG A 467 -31.78 -0.42 -17.08
CA ARG A 467 -30.32 -0.36 -17.19
C ARG A 467 -29.74 0.21 -15.90
N ALA A 468 -28.68 -0.42 -15.41
CA ALA A 468 -27.91 0.13 -14.28
C ALA A 468 -27.22 1.44 -14.70
N VAL A 469 -27.23 2.42 -13.79
CA VAL A 469 -26.59 3.72 -13.97
C VAL A 469 -25.40 3.80 -13.03
N THR A 470 -24.24 4.14 -13.56
CA THR A 470 -23.05 4.43 -12.76
C THR A 470 -23.06 5.90 -12.34
N TRP A 471 -22.64 6.17 -11.11
CA TRP A 471 -22.57 7.54 -10.60
C TRP A 471 -21.37 7.78 -9.71
N GLU A 472 -21.04 9.03 -9.55
CA GLU A 472 -19.97 9.50 -8.69
C GLU A 472 -20.46 10.69 -7.86
N ALA A 473 -20.26 10.64 -6.54
CA ALA A 473 -20.60 11.75 -5.67
C ALA A 473 -19.63 12.92 -5.88
N ARG A 474 -20.16 14.12 -6.11
CA ARG A 474 -19.42 15.38 -6.26
C ARG A 474 -19.56 16.29 -5.03
N GLY A 475 -19.93 15.73 -3.92
CA GLY A 475 -20.17 16.41 -2.64
C GLY A 475 -21.38 15.84 -1.93
N ALA A 476 -21.80 16.45 -0.84
CA ALA A 476 -22.89 15.95 -0.01
C ALA A 476 -24.25 15.91 -0.69
N ASN A 477 -24.47 16.79 -1.66
CA ASN A 477 -25.76 17.04 -2.32
C ASN A 477 -25.71 17.03 -3.84
N ARG A 478 -24.60 16.58 -4.44
CA ARG A 478 -24.44 16.52 -5.90
C ARG A 478 -23.86 15.19 -6.33
N VAL A 479 -24.32 14.71 -7.47
CA VAL A 479 -23.89 13.46 -8.08
C VAL A 479 -23.79 13.64 -9.57
N SER A 480 -22.71 13.14 -10.17
CA SER A 480 -22.60 12.98 -11.61
C SER A 480 -22.99 11.55 -11.98
N ALA A 481 -24.06 11.40 -12.75
CA ALA A 481 -24.59 10.10 -13.17
C ALA A 481 -24.38 9.91 -14.67
N LYS A 482 -23.93 8.71 -15.08
CA LYS A 482 -23.77 8.34 -16.47
C LYS A 482 -24.96 7.49 -16.94
N LEU A 483 -25.87 8.11 -17.71
CA LEU A 483 -27.06 7.47 -18.23
C LEU A 483 -26.75 6.73 -19.53
N PRO A 484 -26.93 5.39 -19.60
CA PRO A 484 -26.62 4.60 -20.79
C PRO A 484 -27.78 4.69 -21.83
N LEU A 485 -27.70 5.66 -22.70
CA LEU A 485 -28.71 5.92 -23.76
C LEU A 485 -28.20 5.60 -25.16
N ALA A 486 -27.09 4.87 -25.33
CA ALA A 486 -26.45 4.63 -26.63
C ALA A 486 -27.42 4.04 -27.68
N ASP A 487 -28.26 3.08 -27.27
CA ASP A 487 -29.21 2.40 -28.19
C ASP A 487 -30.66 2.75 -27.86
N VAL A 488 -30.92 3.90 -27.21
CA VAL A 488 -32.26 4.29 -26.78
C VAL A 488 -32.83 5.31 -27.73
N PRO A 489 -34.04 5.09 -28.29
CA PRO A 489 -34.69 6.07 -29.11
C PRO A 489 -35.12 7.29 -28.28
N PRO A 490 -35.34 8.44 -28.91
CA PRO A 490 -35.88 9.62 -28.25
C PRO A 490 -37.22 9.33 -27.57
N GLY A 491 -37.39 9.86 -26.36
CA GLY A 491 -38.63 9.63 -25.62
C GLY A 491 -38.49 9.91 -24.14
N ALA A 492 -39.55 9.59 -23.40
CA ALA A 492 -39.53 9.67 -21.94
C ALA A 492 -38.72 8.52 -21.35
N VAL A 493 -37.83 8.82 -20.41
CA VAL A 493 -37.08 7.85 -19.59
C VAL A 493 -37.26 8.23 -18.11
N THR A 494 -37.15 7.27 -17.24
CA THR A 494 -37.25 7.53 -15.80
C THR A 494 -35.98 7.05 -15.10
N LEU A 495 -35.32 7.95 -14.40
CA LEU A 495 -34.22 7.61 -13.53
C LEU A 495 -34.78 7.27 -12.16
N ARG A 496 -34.67 6.00 -11.77
CA ARG A 496 -35.04 5.51 -10.45
C ARG A 496 -33.83 5.55 -9.53
N ILE A 497 -33.98 6.19 -8.38
CA ILE A 497 -32.94 6.37 -7.38
C ILE A 497 -33.37 5.65 -6.10
N GLY A 498 -32.73 4.52 -5.82
CA GLY A 498 -32.82 3.80 -4.53
C GLY A 498 -31.93 4.46 -3.50
N ARG A 499 -32.40 4.55 -2.25
CA ARG A 499 -31.69 5.23 -1.16
C ARG A 499 -31.72 4.38 0.10
N TYR A 500 -30.58 4.20 0.73
CA TYR A 500 -30.52 3.53 2.01
C TYR A 500 -31.40 4.22 3.06
N GLY A 501 -32.17 3.44 3.80
CA GLY A 501 -33.03 3.93 4.88
C GLY A 501 -34.35 4.58 4.42
N VAL A 502 -34.60 4.68 3.12
CA VAL A 502 -35.86 5.17 2.54
C VAL A 502 -36.53 4.01 1.80
N ALA A 503 -37.77 3.72 2.16
CA ALA A 503 -38.48 2.55 1.64
C ALA A 503 -38.82 2.69 0.15
N ASP A 504 -39.27 3.87 -0.25
CA ASP A 504 -39.73 4.11 -1.60
C ASP A 504 -38.59 4.73 -2.46
N PRO A 505 -38.22 4.12 -3.59
CA PRO A 505 -37.29 4.72 -4.52
C PRO A 505 -37.91 5.97 -5.17
N LEU A 506 -37.07 6.95 -5.46
CA LEU A 506 -37.50 8.17 -6.17
C LEU A 506 -37.45 7.94 -7.68
N ASP A 507 -38.54 8.18 -8.35
CA ASP A 507 -38.63 8.18 -9.80
C ASP A 507 -38.50 9.62 -10.33
N LEU A 508 -37.41 9.91 -11.03
CA LEU A 508 -37.13 11.20 -11.68
C LEU A 508 -37.44 11.08 -13.17
N PRO A 509 -38.52 11.70 -13.64
CA PRO A 509 -38.86 11.70 -15.05
C PRO A 509 -37.87 12.58 -15.83
N LEU A 510 -37.31 12.03 -16.90
CA LEU A 510 -36.36 12.67 -17.80
C LEU A 510 -36.84 12.44 -19.26
N ARG A 511 -36.29 13.20 -20.18
CA ARG A 511 -36.60 13.03 -21.60
C ARG A 511 -35.33 13.09 -22.43
N ALA A 512 -35.16 12.08 -23.26
CA ALA A 512 -34.09 12.03 -24.25
C ALA A 512 -34.66 12.65 -25.58
N TYR A 513 -33.94 13.59 -26.11
CA TYR A 513 -34.29 14.29 -27.33
C TYR A 513 -33.38 13.90 -28.48
N THR A 514 -33.90 13.85 -29.67
CA THR A 514 -33.11 13.87 -30.88
C THR A 514 -32.69 15.30 -31.14
N GLU A 515 -31.44 15.61 -31.04
CA GLU A 515 -30.96 16.95 -31.27
C GLU A 515 -30.15 17.06 -32.56
N ALA A 516 -30.50 18.01 -33.40
CA ALA A 516 -29.72 18.35 -34.57
C ALA A 516 -28.49 19.16 -34.13
N GLY A 517 -27.30 18.62 -34.35
CA GLY A 517 -26.08 19.40 -34.22
C GLY A 517 -26.05 20.51 -35.27
N ARG A 518 -25.64 21.72 -34.90
CA ARG A 518 -25.31 22.77 -35.87
C ARG A 518 -23.87 22.50 -36.34
N ILE A 519 -23.73 22.47 -37.68
CA ILE A 519 -22.43 22.27 -38.30
C ILE A 519 -22.05 23.59 -38.96
N ASP A 520 -20.98 24.20 -38.48
CA ASP A 520 -20.48 25.48 -38.97
C ASP A 520 -19.45 25.30 -40.11
N GLY A 521 -18.71 24.22 -40.11
CA GLY A 521 -17.79 23.90 -41.18
C GLY A 521 -16.87 22.70 -40.85
N LEU A 522 -16.22 22.21 -41.89
CA LEU A 522 -15.21 21.15 -41.80
C LEU A 522 -13.90 21.66 -42.40
N THR A 523 -12.81 21.55 -41.64
CA THR A 523 -11.45 21.88 -42.08
C THR A 523 -10.57 20.66 -42.02
N LEU A 524 -9.82 20.40 -43.10
CA LEU A 524 -8.84 19.37 -43.22
C LEU A 524 -7.57 19.97 -43.81
N HIS A 525 -6.43 19.66 -43.31
CA HIS A 525 -5.16 20.03 -43.91
C HIS A 525 -4.79 19.06 -45.06
N ALA A 526 -4.25 19.57 -46.12
CA ALA A 526 -3.84 18.77 -47.27
C ALA A 526 -2.85 17.65 -46.84
N GLY A 527 -3.14 16.41 -47.18
CA GLY A 527 -2.37 15.24 -46.82
C GLY A 527 -2.70 14.61 -45.46
N ASP A 528 -3.56 15.24 -44.67
CA ASP A 528 -3.98 14.70 -43.36
C ASP A 528 -5.04 13.60 -43.47
N ARG A 529 -5.09 12.72 -42.49
CA ARG A 529 -6.19 11.78 -42.26
C ARG A 529 -7.27 12.35 -41.35
N ALA A 530 -6.91 13.34 -40.54
CA ALA A 530 -7.79 13.90 -39.55
C ALA A 530 -8.16 15.34 -39.86
N GLY A 531 -9.49 15.65 -39.85
CA GLY A 531 -10.05 16.98 -39.98
C GLY A 531 -10.75 17.41 -38.70
N THR A 532 -11.09 18.68 -38.60
CA THR A 532 -11.87 19.28 -37.52
C THR A 532 -13.22 19.74 -38.03
N LEU A 533 -14.26 19.16 -37.49
CA LEU A 533 -15.65 19.60 -37.65
C LEU A 533 -15.92 20.61 -36.54
N ALA A 534 -16.39 21.83 -36.94
CA ALA A 534 -16.78 22.89 -36.02
C ALA A 534 -18.28 23.08 -36.03
N GLY A 535 -18.85 23.36 -34.88
CA GLY A 535 -20.29 23.53 -34.76
C GLY A 535 -20.77 23.61 -33.32
N ALA A 536 -22.00 23.15 -33.11
CA ALA A 536 -22.56 22.97 -31.77
C ALA A 536 -23.22 21.60 -31.68
N ARG A 537 -23.04 20.88 -30.58
CA ARG A 537 -23.56 19.55 -30.33
C ARG A 537 -23.11 18.52 -31.36
N LEU A 538 -21.84 18.55 -31.64
CA LEU A 538 -21.19 17.61 -32.55
C LEU A 538 -21.05 16.19 -31.95
N ASP A 539 -21.42 16.03 -30.72
CA ASP A 539 -21.56 14.77 -30.01
C ASP A 539 -22.62 13.83 -30.64
N THR A 540 -23.51 14.37 -31.44
CA THR A 540 -24.50 13.59 -32.21
C THR A 540 -23.96 13.07 -33.54
N VAL A 541 -22.73 13.37 -33.91
CA VAL A 541 -22.15 12.96 -35.19
C VAL A 541 -21.71 11.49 -35.10
N ALA A 542 -22.26 10.64 -35.95
CA ALA A 542 -21.90 9.24 -36.09
C ALA A 542 -20.77 9.03 -37.10
N SER A 543 -20.84 9.75 -38.24
CA SER A 543 -19.81 9.70 -39.29
C SER A 543 -19.86 10.92 -40.19
N LEU A 544 -18.83 11.10 -40.98
CA LEU A 544 -18.73 12.10 -42.02
C LEU A 544 -18.25 11.44 -43.31
N THR A 545 -18.83 11.77 -44.43
CA THR A 545 -18.41 11.25 -45.73
C THR A 545 -18.01 12.39 -46.65
N VAL A 546 -16.82 12.27 -47.26
CA VAL A 546 -16.30 13.18 -48.29
C VAL A 546 -15.83 12.32 -49.47
N GLU A 547 -16.37 12.55 -50.64
CA GLU A 547 -16.02 11.79 -51.86
C GLU A 547 -16.01 10.26 -51.71
N GLY A 548 -16.96 9.72 -50.89
CA GLY A 548 -17.05 8.29 -50.60
C GLY A 548 -16.10 7.80 -49.48
N ILE A 549 -15.21 8.62 -48.99
CA ILE A 549 -14.33 8.29 -47.84
C ILE A 549 -15.06 8.62 -46.55
N VAL A 550 -15.14 7.63 -45.68
CA VAL A 550 -15.79 7.76 -44.35
C VAL A 550 -14.79 8.15 -43.29
N PHE A 551 -15.15 9.18 -42.54
CA PHE A 551 -14.45 9.63 -41.35
C PHE A 551 -15.23 9.22 -40.10
N THR A 552 -14.54 8.75 -39.11
CA THR A 552 -15.10 8.41 -37.79
C THR A 552 -14.86 9.53 -36.79
N PRO A 553 -15.80 9.80 -35.87
CA PRO A 553 -15.60 10.78 -34.82
C PRO A 553 -14.56 10.33 -33.79
N GLY A 554 -13.73 11.26 -33.38
CA GLY A 554 -12.71 11.11 -32.34
C GLY A 554 -12.97 12.02 -31.14
N ALA A 555 -11.94 12.75 -30.69
CA ALA A 555 -12.03 13.64 -29.55
C ALA A 555 -12.96 14.83 -29.83
N LEU A 556 -13.85 15.10 -28.87
CA LEU A 556 -14.72 16.27 -28.85
C LEU A 556 -14.21 17.27 -27.83
N ALA A 557 -13.91 18.49 -28.26
CA ALA A 557 -13.51 19.61 -27.41
C ALA A 557 -14.55 20.73 -27.47
N ARG A 558 -14.83 21.37 -26.33
CA ARG A 558 -15.64 22.61 -26.27
C ARG A 558 -14.69 23.79 -26.11
N VAL A 559 -14.76 24.71 -27.06
CA VAL A 559 -13.89 25.89 -27.12
C VAL A 559 -14.73 27.09 -27.49
N ASP A 560 -14.70 28.16 -26.71
CA ASP A 560 -15.37 29.43 -26.99
C ASP A 560 -16.87 29.32 -27.31
N GLY A 561 -17.60 28.44 -26.59
CA GLY A 561 -19.04 28.24 -26.77
C GLY A 561 -19.42 27.39 -27.98
N GLY A 562 -18.47 26.81 -28.70
CA GLY A 562 -18.67 25.91 -29.81
C GLY A 562 -18.02 24.52 -29.57
N ASP A 563 -18.40 23.54 -30.34
CA ASP A 563 -17.82 22.20 -30.33
C ASP A 563 -16.83 22.08 -31.49
N ARG A 564 -15.71 21.41 -31.23
CA ARG A 564 -14.71 20.97 -32.19
C ARG A 564 -14.56 19.46 -32.09
N LEU A 565 -15.01 18.76 -33.14
CA LEU A 565 -14.93 17.31 -33.22
C LEU A 565 -13.86 16.91 -34.20
N THR A 566 -12.91 16.10 -33.76
CA THR A 566 -11.91 15.50 -34.64
C THR A 566 -12.57 14.38 -35.42
N MET A 567 -12.43 14.41 -36.74
CA MET A 567 -12.93 13.40 -37.65
C MET A 567 -11.75 12.71 -38.35
N THR A 568 -11.65 11.40 -38.27
CA THR A 568 -10.49 10.66 -38.77
C THR A 568 -10.89 9.65 -39.85
N ALA A 569 -10.19 9.66 -40.98
CA ALA A 569 -10.32 8.68 -42.07
C ALA A 569 -9.24 7.58 -41.98
N ALA A 570 -9.52 6.42 -42.55
CA ALA A 570 -8.58 5.33 -42.65
C ALA A 570 -7.35 5.67 -43.54
N ALA A 571 -7.55 6.49 -44.57
CA ALA A 571 -6.51 6.97 -45.47
C ALA A 571 -6.62 8.51 -45.68
N PRO A 572 -5.50 9.19 -45.99
CA PRO A 572 -5.53 10.61 -46.30
C PRO A 572 -6.30 10.89 -47.59
N LEU A 573 -6.99 12.04 -47.66
CA LEU A 573 -7.59 12.53 -48.91
C LEU A 573 -6.53 13.16 -49.79
N SER A 574 -6.58 12.84 -51.08
CA SER A 574 -5.73 13.45 -52.11
C SER A 574 -6.33 14.75 -52.66
N LEU A 575 -6.50 15.76 -51.77
CA LEU A 575 -7.02 17.05 -52.12
C LEU A 575 -5.93 18.12 -52.00
N ALA A 576 -5.95 19.08 -52.93
CA ALA A 576 -5.00 20.19 -52.87
C ALA A 576 -5.47 21.32 -51.92
N ALA A 577 -4.52 22.06 -51.33
CA ALA A 577 -4.82 23.20 -50.50
C ALA A 577 -5.67 24.26 -51.23
N GLY A 578 -6.69 24.78 -50.56
CA GLY A 578 -7.63 25.76 -51.14
C GLY A 578 -8.86 25.13 -51.78
N GLU A 579 -8.90 23.84 -52.04
CA GLU A 579 -10.06 23.19 -52.59
C GLU A 579 -11.23 23.17 -51.60
N THR A 580 -12.44 23.19 -52.15
CA THR A 580 -13.70 23.06 -51.38
C THR A 580 -14.48 21.86 -51.94
N ARG A 581 -14.93 20.97 -51.08
CA ARG A 581 -15.70 19.77 -51.44
C ARG A 581 -16.99 19.66 -50.63
N GLY A 582 -17.99 19.07 -51.23
CA GLY A 582 -19.20 18.68 -50.49
C GLY A 582 -18.89 17.55 -49.49
N ALA A 583 -19.46 17.66 -48.33
CA ALA A 583 -19.36 16.65 -47.29
C ALA A 583 -20.75 16.36 -46.69
N THR A 584 -20.98 15.12 -46.29
CA THR A 584 -22.23 14.69 -45.68
C THR A 584 -21.94 14.18 -44.28
N VAL A 585 -22.49 14.79 -43.26
CA VAL A 585 -22.43 14.34 -41.86
C VAL A 585 -23.64 13.47 -41.59
N THR A 586 -23.41 12.27 -41.09
CA THR A 586 -24.47 11.38 -40.59
C THR A 586 -24.53 11.49 -39.08
N LEU A 587 -25.70 11.76 -38.56
CA LEU A 587 -25.98 11.86 -37.14
C LEU A 587 -26.27 10.47 -36.53
N ALA A 588 -26.15 10.32 -35.22
CA ALA A 588 -26.43 9.07 -34.50
C ALA A 588 -27.88 8.59 -34.64
N ASP A 589 -28.80 9.51 -34.97
CA ASP A 589 -30.20 9.19 -35.25
C ASP A 589 -30.49 8.85 -36.73
N GLY A 590 -29.44 8.72 -37.55
CA GLY A 590 -29.54 8.40 -38.97
C GLY A 590 -29.80 9.58 -39.91
N ARG A 591 -30.05 10.77 -39.40
CA ARG A 591 -30.21 11.98 -40.23
C ARG A 591 -28.88 12.39 -40.84
N THR A 592 -28.96 13.00 -42.03
CA THR A 592 -27.77 13.50 -42.74
C THR A 592 -27.84 15.03 -42.84
N VAL A 593 -26.69 15.68 -42.68
CA VAL A 593 -26.54 17.13 -42.84
C VAL A 593 -25.45 17.41 -43.86
N ALA A 594 -25.77 18.13 -44.90
CA ALA A 594 -24.77 18.57 -45.86
C ALA A 594 -23.90 19.70 -45.28
N THR A 595 -22.60 19.61 -45.51
CA THR A 595 -21.62 20.64 -45.13
C THR A 595 -20.56 20.77 -46.22
N ARG A 596 -19.61 21.65 -46.03
CA ARG A 596 -18.50 21.86 -46.95
C ARG A 596 -17.18 21.66 -46.28
N LEU A 597 -16.34 20.85 -46.88
CA LEU A 597 -14.92 20.71 -46.49
C LEU A 597 -14.13 21.85 -47.15
N ARG A 598 -13.38 22.58 -46.35
CA ARG A 598 -12.33 23.48 -46.82
C ARG A 598 -10.98 22.86 -46.57
N VAL A 599 -10.19 22.66 -47.62
CA VAL A 599 -8.84 22.11 -47.51
C VAL A 599 -7.87 23.21 -47.19
N ALA A 600 -7.31 23.17 -45.97
CA ALA A 600 -6.27 24.07 -45.52
C ALA A 600 -4.88 23.65 -46.07
N PRO A 601 -3.88 24.53 -46.09
CA PRO A 601 -2.52 24.17 -46.41
C PRO A 601 -2.04 22.96 -45.60
N ALA A 602 -1.13 22.18 -46.18
CA ALA A 602 -0.55 21.03 -45.47
C ALA A 602 0.05 21.52 -44.14
N ARG A 603 -0.03 20.70 -43.14
CA ARG A 603 0.59 21.01 -41.83
C ARG A 603 2.11 21.11 -41.98
N PRO A 604 2.75 21.97 -41.23
CA PRO A 604 4.20 22.03 -41.23
C PRO A 604 4.77 20.69 -40.77
N ALA A 605 5.72 20.18 -41.53
CA ALA A 605 6.36 18.90 -41.24
C ALA A 605 7.87 19.05 -41.19
N ALA A 606 8.44 18.38 -40.24
CA ALA A 606 9.91 18.38 -40.06
C ALA A 606 10.42 17.02 -39.64
N THR A 607 11.68 16.73 -39.96
CA THR A 607 12.39 15.55 -39.47
C THR A 607 13.61 15.99 -38.68
N LEU A 608 13.93 15.23 -37.63
CA LEU A 608 15.13 15.43 -36.84
C LEU A 608 16.37 15.12 -37.69
N LEU A 609 17.36 15.99 -37.67
CA LEU A 609 18.68 15.76 -38.31
C LEU A 609 19.70 15.32 -37.27
N THR A 610 19.95 16.18 -36.30
CA THR A 610 20.93 15.92 -35.25
C THR A 610 20.44 16.45 -33.94
N ARG A 611 20.97 15.91 -32.87
CA ARG A 611 20.80 16.45 -31.52
C ARG A 611 22.13 16.48 -30.79
N SER A 612 22.32 17.44 -29.93
CA SER A 612 23.45 17.54 -29.01
C SER A 612 22.96 17.97 -27.65
N VAL A 613 23.61 17.48 -26.63
CA VAL A 613 23.29 17.73 -25.23
C VAL A 613 24.49 18.46 -24.62
N THR A 614 24.22 19.57 -23.97
CA THR A 614 25.24 20.32 -23.20
C THR A 614 24.80 20.26 -21.73
N SER A 615 25.64 19.65 -20.91
CA SER A 615 25.35 19.59 -19.47
C SER A 615 25.37 21.01 -18.88
N ALA A 616 24.36 21.35 -18.12
CA ALA A 616 24.28 22.60 -17.38
C ALA A 616 25.07 22.58 -16.07
N LEU A 617 25.45 21.39 -15.61
CA LEU A 617 26.16 21.20 -14.35
C LEU A 617 27.69 21.23 -14.59
N PRO A 618 28.47 21.81 -13.66
CA PRO A 618 29.91 21.68 -13.69
C PRO A 618 30.29 20.19 -13.61
N PRO A 619 31.47 19.81 -14.12
CA PRO A 619 31.96 18.44 -14.05
C PRO A 619 31.92 17.96 -12.60
N ALA A 620 31.04 17.01 -12.32
CA ALA A 620 30.97 16.36 -11.00
C ALA A 620 32.03 15.25 -10.92
N PRO A 621 32.61 14.99 -9.74
CA PRO A 621 33.56 13.89 -9.56
C PRO A 621 32.96 12.53 -9.89
N VAL A 622 31.65 12.43 -9.85
CA VAL A 622 30.89 11.24 -10.22
C VAL A 622 29.69 11.65 -11.06
N SER A 623 29.58 11.10 -12.26
CA SER A 623 28.49 11.42 -13.17
C SER A 623 27.95 10.17 -13.86
N ILE A 624 26.66 10.20 -14.16
CA ILE A 624 26.01 9.16 -14.96
C ILE A 624 26.14 9.56 -16.43
N THR A 625 26.75 8.68 -17.23
CA THR A 625 26.76 8.81 -18.67
C THR A 625 25.48 8.21 -19.23
N LEU A 626 24.65 9.03 -19.80
CA LEU A 626 23.39 8.62 -20.41
C LEU A 626 23.66 8.00 -21.79
N PRO A 627 22.90 6.99 -22.20
CA PRO A 627 23.01 6.41 -23.53
C PRO A 627 22.48 7.42 -24.58
N GLU A 628 22.83 7.17 -25.83
CA GLU A 628 22.36 8.00 -26.94
C GLU A 628 20.83 8.07 -26.97
N GLY A 629 20.30 9.26 -27.13
CA GLY A 629 18.86 9.51 -27.15
C GLY A 629 18.21 9.71 -25.79
N VAL A 630 18.92 9.58 -24.69
CA VAL A 630 18.45 9.90 -23.34
C VAL A 630 19.07 11.21 -22.89
N VAL A 631 18.26 12.11 -22.33
CA VAL A 631 18.65 13.49 -21.96
C VAL A 631 18.22 13.77 -20.53
N ALA A 632 19.12 14.30 -19.72
CA ALA A 632 18.77 14.72 -18.38
C ALA A 632 17.91 16.00 -18.42
N ALA A 633 16.91 16.07 -17.55
CA ALA A 633 15.96 17.20 -17.56
C ALA A 633 16.61 18.57 -17.37
N GLY A 634 17.72 18.63 -16.62
CA GLY A 634 18.49 19.88 -16.38
C GLY A 634 19.43 20.30 -17.51
N ASP A 635 19.71 19.42 -18.47
CA ASP A 635 20.64 19.69 -19.53
C ASP A 635 20.02 20.54 -20.64
N ARG A 636 20.88 21.24 -21.37
CA ARG A 636 20.49 21.99 -22.57
C ARG A 636 20.53 21.06 -23.79
N LEU A 637 19.35 20.74 -24.32
CA LEU A 637 19.17 19.98 -25.56
C LEU A 637 19.11 20.96 -26.72
N THR A 638 20.06 20.83 -27.66
CA THR A 638 20.06 21.55 -28.96
C THR A 638 19.85 20.53 -30.06
N PHE A 639 18.95 20.80 -30.97
CA PHE A 639 18.66 19.89 -32.08
C PHE A 639 18.38 20.63 -33.35
N SER A 640 18.82 20.04 -34.46
CA SER A 640 18.57 20.55 -35.80
C SER A 640 17.50 19.68 -36.49
N PHE A 641 16.72 20.32 -37.30
CA PHE A 641 15.63 19.66 -38.03
C PHE A 641 15.53 20.24 -39.44
N ARG A 642 14.94 19.42 -40.33
CA ARG A 642 14.73 19.80 -41.72
C ARG A 642 13.24 19.75 -42.04
N ALA A 643 12.77 20.77 -42.74
CA ALA A 643 11.43 20.82 -43.32
C ALA A 643 11.21 19.70 -44.31
N ILE A 644 10.01 19.14 -44.30
CA ILE A 644 9.55 18.08 -45.22
C ILE A 644 8.51 18.68 -46.16
N GLY A 645 8.47 18.18 -47.40
CA GLY A 645 7.46 18.57 -48.36
C GLY A 645 7.52 20.06 -48.76
N THR A 646 6.36 20.69 -48.67
CA THR A 646 6.18 22.11 -49.01
C THR A 646 6.52 23.07 -47.87
N THR A 647 6.82 22.53 -46.67
CA THR A 647 7.13 23.33 -45.49
C THR A 647 8.39 24.21 -45.72
N ARG A 648 8.31 25.49 -45.38
CA ARG A 648 9.40 26.43 -45.32
C ARG A 648 9.33 27.17 -44.01
N PHE A 649 10.43 27.25 -43.30
CA PHE A 649 10.49 27.94 -42.04
C PHE A 649 10.80 29.43 -42.20
N THR A 650 10.19 30.20 -41.31
CA THR A 650 10.45 31.64 -41.13
C THR A 650 10.88 31.93 -39.69
N ALA A 651 11.40 33.08 -39.41
CA ALA A 651 11.80 33.48 -38.07
C ALA A 651 10.64 33.59 -37.07
N ALA A 652 9.40 33.71 -37.60
CA ALA A 652 8.21 33.76 -36.78
C ALA A 652 7.74 32.39 -36.27
N ASP A 653 8.21 31.33 -36.93
CA ASP A 653 7.80 29.97 -36.60
C ASP A 653 8.39 29.51 -35.26
N ARG A 654 7.80 28.54 -34.69
CA ARG A 654 8.22 27.96 -33.41
C ARG A 654 8.33 26.45 -33.53
N ILE A 655 9.15 25.88 -32.67
CA ILE A 655 9.10 24.44 -32.39
C ILE A 655 8.43 24.27 -31.04
N GLU A 656 7.43 23.43 -31.00
CA GLU A 656 6.85 22.95 -29.76
C GLU A 656 7.53 21.65 -29.38
N VAL A 657 8.06 21.61 -28.15
CA VAL A 657 8.67 20.42 -27.55
C VAL A 657 7.76 20.00 -26.40
N GLY A 658 7.43 18.72 -26.32
CA GLY A 658 6.51 18.22 -25.31
C GLY A 658 6.83 16.82 -24.82
N SER A 659 6.44 16.58 -23.60
CA SER A 659 6.28 15.25 -22.97
C SER A 659 4.79 14.89 -22.94
N ASP A 660 4.46 13.78 -22.28
CA ASP A 660 3.05 13.37 -22.16
C ASP A 660 2.22 14.35 -21.31
N ASP A 661 2.86 15.09 -20.36
CA ASP A 661 2.18 15.95 -19.39
C ASP A 661 2.30 17.44 -19.68
N ALA A 662 3.28 17.87 -20.47
CA ALA A 662 3.57 19.29 -20.68
C ALA A 662 4.20 19.56 -22.05
N SER A 663 3.95 20.76 -22.59
CA SER A 663 4.63 21.23 -23.80
C SER A 663 5.07 22.69 -23.66
N ALA A 664 6.12 23.07 -24.41
CA ALA A 664 6.63 24.42 -24.45
C ALA A 664 7.06 24.75 -25.88
N ARG A 665 6.87 26.03 -26.28
CA ARG A 665 7.30 26.55 -27.58
C ARG A 665 8.65 27.28 -27.45
N THR A 666 9.57 26.91 -28.32
CA THR A 666 10.88 27.54 -28.43
C THR A 666 11.07 28.20 -29.78
N ALA A 667 11.91 29.22 -29.82
CA ALA A 667 12.26 29.93 -31.06
C ALA A 667 13.13 29.04 -31.95
N VAL A 668 13.05 29.29 -33.26
CA VAL A 668 13.87 28.63 -34.29
C VAL A 668 14.95 29.59 -34.74
N THR A 669 16.20 29.11 -34.71
CA THR A 669 17.32 29.77 -35.39
C THR A 669 17.47 29.14 -36.77
N LEU A 670 17.15 29.86 -37.80
CA LEU A 670 17.21 29.36 -39.17
C LEU A 670 18.65 29.34 -39.69
N GLN A 671 19.03 28.23 -40.31
CA GLN A 671 20.22 28.17 -41.17
C GLN A 671 19.83 28.53 -42.62
N ASP A 672 18.69 28.07 -43.05
CA ASP A 672 18.03 28.44 -44.29
C ASP A 672 16.47 28.20 -44.15
N ALA A 673 15.71 28.34 -45.26
CA ALA A 673 14.27 28.13 -45.22
C ALA A 673 13.86 26.67 -45.00
N GLN A 674 14.79 25.73 -45.05
CA GLN A 674 14.53 24.32 -44.84
C GLN A 674 15.13 23.74 -43.58
N VAL A 675 16.18 24.34 -43.03
CA VAL A 675 16.91 23.82 -41.88
C VAL A 675 16.88 24.83 -40.73
N GLY A 676 16.40 24.38 -39.61
CA GLY A 676 16.35 25.15 -38.39
C GLY A 676 17.05 24.43 -37.24
N VAL A 677 17.45 25.22 -36.26
CA VAL A 677 17.99 24.75 -34.96
C VAL A 677 17.14 25.30 -33.86
N ALA A 678 16.81 24.44 -32.91
CA ALA A 678 16.11 24.82 -31.69
C ALA A 678 16.90 24.33 -30.46
N ALA A 679 16.72 25.02 -29.36
CA ALA A 679 17.35 24.67 -28.10
C ALA A 679 16.34 24.81 -26.95
N ILE A 680 16.38 23.87 -26.03
CA ILE A 680 15.50 23.88 -24.87
C ILE A 680 16.24 23.28 -23.66
N THR A 681 15.94 23.80 -22.48
CA THR A 681 16.26 23.15 -21.20
C THR A 681 14.96 22.56 -20.64
N PRO A 682 14.77 21.25 -20.72
CA PRO A 682 13.47 20.63 -20.43
C PRO A 682 12.93 20.94 -19.02
N ALA A 683 13.78 20.90 -17.99
CA ALA A 683 13.36 21.19 -16.62
C ALA A 683 12.80 22.60 -16.45
N THR A 684 13.36 23.58 -17.19
CA THR A 684 12.87 24.98 -17.13
C THR A 684 11.59 25.17 -17.94
N ALA A 685 11.49 24.49 -19.08
CA ALA A 685 10.39 24.69 -20.02
C ALA A 685 9.17 23.83 -19.74
N LEU A 686 9.36 22.59 -19.27
CA LEU A 686 8.31 21.60 -19.05
C LEU A 686 8.05 21.31 -17.56
N GLY A 687 8.92 21.86 -16.69
CA GLY A 687 8.88 21.60 -15.24
C GLY A 687 9.90 20.57 -14.79
N ALA A 688 10.32 20.70 -13.54
CA ALA A 688 11.36 19.83 -12.95
C ALA A 688 10.96 18.37 -12.81
N SER A 689 9.67 18.08 -12.82
CA SER A 689 9.11 16.71 -12.74
C SER A 689 8.94 16.03 -14.10
N ALA A 690 9.13 16.75 -15.21
CA ALA A 690 8.95 16.21 -16.55
C ALA A 690 9.93 15.06 -16.83
N ALA A 691 9.41 13.95 -17.32
CA ALA A 691 10.16 12.75 -17.68
C ALA A 691 9.41 11.96 -18.79
N GLY A 692 10.08 10.98 -19.38
CA GLY A 692 9.51 10.12 -20.40
C GLY A 692 9.78 10.54 -21.85
N PRO A 693 8.99 10.09 -22.82
CA PRO A 693 9.23 10.38 -24.23
C PRO A 693 9.11 11.88 -24.52
N LEU A 694 10.21 12.47 -25.02
CA LEU A 694 10.25 13.84 -25.47
C LEU A 694 10.07 13.87 -26.99
N ARG A 695 9.14 14.70 -27.45
CA ARG A 695 8.78 14.85 -28.87
C ARG A 695 8.88 16.32 -29.26
N PHE A 696 9.00 16.57 -30.53
CA PHE A 696 8.95 17.92 -31.08
C PHE A 696 8.00 17.98 -32.29
N ARG A 697 7.46 19.15 -32.54
CA ARG A 697 6.72 19.45 -33.77
C ARG A 697 6.91 20.90 -34.20
N PRO A 698 6.89 21.17 -35.50
CA PRO A 698 6.89 22.55 -35.99
C PRO A 698 5.51 23.19 -35.79
N VAL A 699 5.52 24.51 -35.53
CA VAL A 699 4.30 25.30 -35.39
C VAL A 699 4.46 26.55 -36.24
N GLN A 700 3.55 26.74 -37.21
CA GLN A 700 3.48 27.91 -38.09
C GLN A 700 2.17 28.65 -37.80
N GLY A 701 2.27 29.82 -37.22
CA GLY A 701 1.10 30.51 -36.66
C GLY A 701 0.38 29.63 -35.59
N ASP A 702 -0.88 29.29 -35.86
CA ASP A 702 -1.67 28.42 -34.98
C ASP A 702 -1.68 26.95 -35.44
N VAL A 703 -1.02 26.63 -36.56
CA VAL A 703 -1.03 25.28 -37.13
C VAL A 703 0.21 24.51 -36.64
N ALA A 704 -0.07 23.45 -35.89
CA ALA A 704 0.97 22.56 -35.43
C ALA A 704 1.08 21.34 -36.36
N GLY A 705 2.31 20.90 -36.61
CA GLY A 705 2.60 19.65 -37.28
C GLY A 705 2.43 18.44 -36.37
N ASP A 706 2.77 17.28 -36.93
CA ASP A 706 2.73 16.05 -36.15
C ASP A 706 3.95 15.91 -35.23
N TRP A 707 3.74 15.29 -34.10
CA TRP A 707 4.79 15.00 -33.15
C TRP A 707 5.83 14.03 -33.71
N GLN A 708 7.08 14.41 -33.64
CA GLN A 708 8.24 13.59 -33.99
C GLN A 708 9.02 13.23 -32.72
N PRO A 709 9.58 12.03 -32.63
CA PRO A 709 10.39 11.65 -31.48
C PRO A 709 11.67 12.52 -31.45
N LEU A 710 12.05 12.97 -30.28
CA LEU A 710 13.23 13.80 -30.07
C LEU A 710 14.26 13.11 -29.19
N ALA A 711 13.86 12.69 -27.99
CA ALA A 711 14.72 12.05 -27.00
C ALA A 711 13.85 11.35 -25.95
N THR A 712 14.48 10.69 -25.00
CA THR A 712 13.86 10.26 -23.75
C THR A 712 14.36 11.16 -22.62
N LEU A 713 13.45 11.85 -21.95
CA LEU A 713 13.74 12.74 -20.86
C LEU A 713 13.82 11.96 -19.56
N VAL A 714 14.87 12.17 -18.81
CA VAL A 714 15.07 11.50 -17.52
C VAL A 714 15.47 12.50 -16.44
N ARG A 715 14.98 12.26 -15.25
CA ARG A 715 15.51 12.90 -14.06
C ARG A 715 16.69 12.08 -13.57
N VAL A 716 17.78 12.75 -13.24
CA VAL A 716 18.99 12.09 -12.76
C VAL A 716 19.26 12.49 -11.32
N PRO A 717 19.70 11.55 -10.47
CA PRO A 717 20.10 11.88 -9.10
C PRO A 717 21.35 12.75 -9.09
N VAL A 718 21.51 13.55 -8.06
CA VAL A 718 22.75 14.31 -7.82
C VAL A 718 23.73 13.43 -7.07
N LEU A 719 24.78 12.99 -7.75
CA LEU A 719 25.79 12.12 -7.17
C LEU A 719 26.92 12.95 -6.57
N THR A 720 27.37 12.60 -5.37
CA THR A 720 28.42 13.31 -4.64
C THR A 720 29.70 12.50 -4.55
N ALA A 721 29.63 11.20 -4.37
CA ALA A 721 30.81 10.34 -4.32
C ALA A 721 30.48 8.90 -4.76
N LEU A 722 31.50 8.23 -5.28
CA LEU A 722 31.55 6.80 -5.52
C LEU A 722 32.87 6.27 -4.96
N THR A 723 32.79 5.41 -3.99
CA THR A 723 33.95 4.75 -3.40
C THR A 723 33.80 3.25 -3.58
N CYS A 724 34.85 2.60 -4.07
CA CYS A 724 34.85 1.17 -4.31
C CYS A 724 36.06 0.52 -3.63
N SER A 725 35.81 -0.55 -2.90
CA SER A 725 36.76 -1.54 -2.45
C SER A 725 36.20 -2.91 -2.80
N ASP A 726 35.92 -3.76 -1.85
CA ASP A 726 35.19 -5.02 -2.04
C ASP A 726 33.70 -4.78 -2.36
N VAL A 727 33.18 -3.65 -1.94
CA VAL A 727 31.83 -3.17 -2.21
C VAL A 727 31.92 -1.72 -2.64
N CYS A 728 31.17 -1.36 -3.67
CA CYS A 728 31.02 0.03 -4.10
C CYS A 728 29.92 0.72 -3.30
N THR A 729 30.18 1.94 -2.87
CA THR A 729 29.22 2.81 -2.20
C THR A 729 29.03 4.08 -3.04
N LEU A 730 27.81 4.28 -3.53
CA LEU A 730 27.38 5.48 -4.23
C LEU A 730 26.62 6.37 -3.26
N THR A 731 27.03 7.62 -3.15
CA THR A 731 26.35 8.64 -2.32
C THR A 731 25.78 9.76 -3.18
N GLY A 732 24.65 10.30 -2.79
CA GLY A 732 24.00 11.35 -3.52
C GLY A 732 22.61 11.71 -2.99
N ARG A 733 21.93 12.60 -3.68
CA ARG A 733 20.53 12.96 -3.42
C ARG A 733 19.64 12.42 -4.53
N ASP A 734 18.38 12.18 -4.22
CA ASP A 734 17.36 11.70 -5.15
C ASP A 734 17.69 10.32 -5.75
N LEU A 735 18.37 9.47 -4.98
CA LEU A 735 18.77 8.13 -5.43
C LEU A 735 17.56 7.23 -5.74
N PHE A 736 16.35 7.58 -5.30
CA PHE A 736 15.10 6.93 -5.70
C PHE A 736 14.81 7.01 -7.21
N LEU A 737 15.45 7.93 -7.94
CA LEU A 737 15.35 8.02 -9.41
C LEU A 737 16.06 6.85 -10.12
N LEU A 738 16.89 6.12 -9.41
CA LEU A 738 17.50 4.90 -9.91
C LEU A 738 16.52 3.73 -9.76
N ALA A 739 16.39 2.93 -10.79
CA ALA A 739 15.71 1.64 -10.73
C ALA A 739 16.68 0.52 -10.36
N GLY A 740 17.98 0.72 -10.65
CA GLY A 740 19.02 -0.23 -10.28
C GLY A 740 20.42 0.29 -10.59
N VAL A 741 21.41 -0.25 -9.87
CA VAL A 741 22.85 0.02 -10.05
C VAL A 741 23.56 -1.31 -10.01
N ALA A 742 24.28 -1.66 -11.07
CA ALA A 742 24.87 -2.97 -11.28
C ALA A 742 23.84 -4.10 -11.11
N ASP A 743 24.09 -4.97 -10.16
CA ASP A 743 23.24 -6.11 -9.78
C ASP A 743 22.13 -5.73 -8.80
N ARG A 744 22.19 -4.54 -8.21
CA ARG A 744 21.26 -4.10 -7.16
C ARG A 744 20.06 -3.37 -7.72
N MET A 745 18.85 -3.86 -7.40
CA MET A 745 17.60 -3.13 -7.61
C MET A 745 17.38 -2.11 -6.49
N VAL A 746 16.87 -0.93 -6.85
CA VAL A 746 16.51 0.13 -5.92
C VAL A 746 14.99 0.14 -5.75
N PRO A 747 14.45 -0.05 -4.55
CA PRO A 747 13.00 0.00 -4.31
C PRO A 747 12.38 1.37 -4.66
N GLU A 748 11.11 1.41 -5.01
CA GLU A 748 10.43 2.68 -5.33
C GLU A 748 10.38 3.66 -4.16
N GLY A 749 10.22 3.18 -2.96
CA GLY A 749 10.22 3.98 -1.73
C GLY A 749 11.59 4.25 -1.13
N PHE A 750 12.67 4.15 -1.91
CA PHE A 750 14.03 4.39 -1.40
C PHE A 750 14.23 5.86 -1.03
N THR A 751 14.51 6.14 0.23
CA THR A 751 14.73 7.51 0.74
C THR A 751 16.19 7.76 1.20
N GLY A 752 17.08 6.75 1.04
CA GLY A 752 18.46 6.86 1.48
C GLY A 752 19.31 7.74 0.57
N ASP A 753 20.37 8.28 1.13
CA ASP A 753 21.40 9.07 0.43
C ASP A 753 22.61 8.22 -0.01
N ARG A 754 22.55 6.90 0.26
CA ARG A 754 23.65 5.96 0.01
C ARG A 754 23.13 4.62 -0.52
N LEU A 755 23.78 4.13 -1.57
CA LEU A 755 23.56 2.82 -2.17
C LEU A 755 24.85 2.02 -2.22
N THR A 756 24.77 0.76 -1.85
CA THR A 756 25.89 -0.18 -1.94
C THR A 756 25.59 -1.24 -2.97
N PHE A 757 26.57 -1.64 -3.76
CA PHE A 757 26.47 -2.65 -4.80
C PHE A 757 27.81 -3.35 -5.03
N SER A 758 27.79 -4.52 -5.65
CA SER A 758 29.01 -5.24 -6.00
C SER A 758 29.73 -4.59 -7.15
N PRO A 759 31.07 -4.42 -7.12
CA PRO A 759 31.81 -3.89 -8.24
C PRO A 759 31.65 -4.81 -9.46
N PRO A 760 31.53 -4.25 -10.66
CA PRO A 760 31.39 -5.07 -11.87
C PRO A 760 32.66 -5.88 -12.12
N ALA A 761 32.51 -7.14 -12.52
CA ALA A 761 33.60 -8.02 -12.86
C ALA A 761 34.46 -7.40 -13.98
N GLY A 762 35.76 -7.23 -13.73
CA GLY A 762 36.69 -6.65 -14.71
C GLY A 762 36.87 -5.13 -14.66
N GLY A 763 36.32 -4.42 -13.67
CA GLY A 763 36.59 -2.98 -13.47
C GLY A 763 36.02 -2.06 -14.54
N GLY A 764 35.00 -2.53 -15.30
CA GLY A 764 34.33 -1.75 -16.34
C GLY A 764 33.34 -0.71 -15.75
N PRO A 765 32.73 0.12 -16.61
CA PRO A 765 31.71 1.06 -16.16
C PRO A 765 30.52 0.34 -15.53
N VAL A 766 29.98 0.92 -14.47
CA VAL A 766 28.83 0.34 -13.74
C VAL A 766 27.55 0.61 -14.51
N PRO A 767 26.76 -0.39 -14.88
CA PRO A 767 25.47 -0.19 -15.51
C PRO A 767 24.47 0.39 -14.49
N VAL A 768 23.74 1.43 -14.92
CA VAL A 768 22.75 2.12 -14.12
C VAL A 768 21.43 2.13 -14.88
N ARG A 769 20.36 1.79 -14.23
CA ARG A 769 19.00 1.89 -14.77
C ARG A 769 18.27 3.03 -14.10
N LEU A 770 17.74 3.94 -14.90
CA LEU A 770 16.93 5.06 -14.44
C LEU A 770 15.44 4.66 -14.49
N ARG A 771 14.65 5.13 -13.55
CA ARG A 771 13.21 4.85 -13.51
C ARG A 771 12.46 5.44 -14.69
N ASP A 772 12.88 6.63 -15.09
CA ASP A 772 12.24 7.36 -16.19
C ASP A 772 12.59 6.77 -17.58
N ALA A 773 13.55 5.85 -17.67
CA ALA A 773 13.91 5.14 -18.90
C ALA A 773 14.23 3.65 -18.64
N PRO A 774 13.23 2.84 -18.27
CA PRO A 774 13.43 1.44 -17.83
C PRO A 774 14.04 0.54 -18.92
N GLY A 775 13.86 0.89 -20.20
CA GLY A 775 14.43 0.15 -21.34
C GLY A 775 15.86 0.56 -21.71
N SER A 776 16.46 1.52 -21.02
CA SER A 776 17.80 2.06 -21.33
C SER A 776 18.76 1.83 -20.17
N THR A 777 20.02 1.54 -20.50
CA THR A 777 21.08 1.40 -19.51
C THR A 777 22.05 2.57 -19.64
N ALA A 778 22.16 3.37 -18.60
CA ALA A 778 23.19 4.39 -18.44
C ALA A 778 24.44 3.77 -17.79
N THR A 779 25.52 4.49 -17.76
CA THR A 779 26.77 4.01 -17.16
C THR A 779 27.35 5.03 -16.19
N LEU A 780 27.97 4.51 -15.15
CA LEU A 780 28.71 5.27 -14.16
C LEU A 780 30.17 4.86 -14.23
N ALA A 781 31.05 5.80 -14.44
CA ALA A 781 32.49 5.54 -14.49
C ALA A 781 33.01 5.21 -13.08
N LEU A 782 33.70 4.09 -12.91
CA LEU A 782 34.42 3.81 -11.68
C LEU A 782 35.60 4.79 -11.53
N PRO A 783 35.87 5.29 -10.32
CA PRO A 783 37.06 6.07 -10.07
C PRO A 783 38.30 5.22 -10.36
N ARG A 784 39.24 5.73 -11.15
CA ARG A 784 40.50 5.01 -11.40
C ARG A 784 41.28 4.91 -10.09
N PRO A 785 41.77 3.72 -9.70
CA PRO A 785 42.64 3.60 -8.54
C PRO A 785 43.92 4.45 -8.81
N GLY A 786 44.13 5.50 -8.05
CA GLY A 786 45.32 6.30 -8.11
C GLY A 786 45.20 7.81 -8.45
N ALA A 787 44.01 8.37 -8.63
CA ALA A 787 43.80 9.81 -8.71
C ALA A 787 43.41 10.37 -7.33
N THR A 788 44.39 10.54 -6.46
CA THR A 788 44.28 11.46 -5.32
C THR A 788 44.48 12.90 -5.85
N SER A 789 43.48 13.72 -5.79
CA SER A 789 43.56 15.17 -5.91
C SER A 789 43.91 15.78 -4.58
#